data_cc47ce24e06512da637c9ea76d3cf8f3
#
_entry.id   cc47ce24e06512da637c9ea76d3cf8f3
#
_cell.length_a   1.000
_cell.length_b   1.000
_cell.length_c   1.000
_cell.angle_alpha   90.00
_cell.angle_beta   90.00
_cell.angle_gamma   90.00
#
_symmetry.space_group_name_H-M   'P 1'
#
loop_
_entity.id
_entity.type
_entity.pdbx_description
1 polymer ?
#
loop_
_entity_poly.entity_id
_entity_poly.type
_entity_poly.pdbx_seq_one_letter_code
_entity_poly.pdbx_strand_id
1 'polypeptide(L)'
;MPNYESYQVIKEITLDLVAPGLAPVVNVPQYDTKGRVVKVNLVSNSAAYEIESDFEVHAVMSKKDGKSVNNPCVVDGSTVYAVISKQMTVFEGRQMVAISITNNSDVELKAFPFVLNVIRAPSDAESYASEDEHLAFETTYKQVLEAKTAAENAAEAAANSAVAASNSESAAGDSANAAKASASNAAASETKSKTNAGAAERSAGAAKNSKDAAEQARDDASTSKGAAASSAQAASAALAGVQAIVAGNEAYTKAESDAYFMDVRRSLALYIAATKNVLADQNDVAPLCENFFAAMHDGKVYGVEFYKHSTSPASAGWKTRDNAALVCEPSTNSKAGRDDYVKRALFCPFNVDYTIDAETLEPKISAIEGVFGTYNAKAPAGLIGVMQQGGWVRYYDAGSSFGYEYADERVSSEFYPLEATVKASDNSVRSFMIHAKYAAGYGADGKLGSLSGAACAIRTISHNSQISMWKQRGAQYCGKSYADGGFVDLMFWLKYGDKANASKMQGCRSYAYTYAITVAQTDAKSVILKKTDAANLVVGSAIDVGDGSDRQKASSYAVASSAVILSIEAYDDNNSRVNLDLAAGITTTTSNKINTIAWRSGSCDNVLGVDGSPTNCTSGKEPFIIQGIECMVGAYEVYADAIFKLESADGVFKITPWICKKASEITNNAIGSAYKALSYSIAPPTSAGWRYISSMGFDPAHPCANFPDGLDANSNTGYRAGFYSENATNALREWRAVGNLWDGSSAALGCANSNNGLGNAWWDISGRACGTAGNRGEFAA
;
A
#
# COMPACT_ATOMS: atom_id res chain seq x y z
N MET A 1 44.44 -6.83 39.27
CA MET A 1 43.35 -7.73 38.81
C MET A 1 42.09 -6.88 38.64
N PRO A 2 41.35 -6.99 37.51
CA PRO A 2 40.04 -6.36 37.41
C PRO A 2 39.11 -6.88 38.50
N ASN A 3 38.36 -5.99 39.17
CA ASN A 3 37.36 -6.36 40.17
C ASN A 3 36.13 -6.94 39.43
N TYR A 4 36.00 -8.26 39.43
CA TYR A 4 34.80 -8.94 38.97
C TYR A 4 33.79 -9.07 40.12
N GLU A 5 32.50 -9.00 39.76
CA GLU A 5 31.41 -9.21 40.73
C GLU A 5 31.51 -10.63 41.31
N SER A 6 31.25 -10.79 42.58
CA SER A 6 31.44 -12.08 43.30
C SER A 6 30.57 -13.22 42.80
N TYR A 7 29.57 -12.94 41.98
CA TYR A 7 28.68 -13.93 41.35
C TYR A 7 29.16 -14.41 39.96
N GLN A 8 30.24 -13.80 39.40
CA GLN A 8 30.71 -14.21 38.06
C GLN A 8 31.55 -15.49 38.14
N VAL A 9 31.27 -16.43 37.24
CA VAL A 9 32.00 -17.69 37.11
C VAL A 9 33.17 -17.50 36.15
N ILE A 10 34.40 -17.71 36.62
CA ILE A 10 35.61 -17.57 35.82
C ILE A 10 36.04 -18.95 35.31
N LYS A 11 36.26 -19.08 33.99
CA LYS A 11 36.90 -20.26 33.34
C LYS A 11 38.23 -19.85 32.78
N GLU A 12 39.31 -20.52 33.22
CA GLU A 12 40.66 -20.25 32.73
C GLU A 12 41.06 -21.18 31.59
N ILE A 13 41.66 -20.61 30.54
CA ILE A 13 42.19 -21.32 29.36
C ILE A 13 43.54 -20.67 28.94
N THR A 14 44.32 -21.39 28.16
CA THR A 14 45.54 -20.85 27.54
C THR A 14 45.40 -20.94 26.01
N LEU A 15 45.71 -19.85 25.31
CA LEU A 15 45.76 -19.80 23.84
C LEU A 15 47.16 -19.39 23.37
N ASP A 16 47.66 -20.08 22.36
CA ASP A 16 48.95 -19.77 21.73
C ASP A 16 48.70 -18.90 20.48
N LEU A 17 49.57 -17.93 20.25
CA LEU A 17 49.52 -17.05 19.07
C LEU A 17 50.19 -17.64 17.85
N VAL A 18 51.04 -18.66 18.02
CA VAL A 18 51.90 -19.22 16.94
C VAL A 18 51.60 -20.70 16.70
N ALA A 19 51.46 -21.50 17.74
CA ALA A 19 51.27 -22.95 17.62
C ALA A 19 49.79 -23.36 17.80
N PRO A 20 49.16 -24.00 16.79
CA PRO A 20 47.81 -24.49 16.96
C PRO A 20 47.77 -25.66 17.94
N GLY A 21 47.12 -25.49 19.09
CA GLY A 21 46.79 -26.56 20.03
C GLY A 21 45.37 -27.12 19.79
N LEU A 22 44.97 -28.11 20.59
CA LEU A 22 43.57 -28.50 20.66
C LEU A 22 42.74 -27.31 21.22
N ALA A 23 41.75 -26.87 20.45
CA ALA A 23 40.92 -25.73 20.85
C ALA A 23 40.22 -26.02 22.18
N PRO A 24 40.52 -25.26 23.26
CA PRO A 24 39.85 -25.43 24.54
C PRO A 24 38.31 -25.26 24.41
N VAL A 25 37.55 -26.04 25.16
CA VAL A 25 36.09 -25.97 25.14
C VAL A 25 35.57 -25.30 26.41
N VAL A 26 34.82 -24.25 26.26
CA VAL A 26 34.13 -23.54 27.36
C VAL A 26 32.62 -23.78 27.24
N ASN A 27 32.02 -24.45 28.20
CA ASN A 27 30.59 -24.73 28.22
C ASN A 27 29.85 -23.58 28.90
N VAL A 28 28.82 -23.06 28.24
CA VAL A 28 27.97 -22.00 28.76
C VAL A 28 26.49 -22.33 28.49
N PRO A 29 25.56 -21.98 29.39
CA PRO A 29 24.13 -22.04 29.09
C PRO A 29 23.74 -21.06 28.01
N GLN A 30 22.73 -21.41 27.24
CA GLN A 30 22.11 -20.49 26.28
C GLN A 30 21.50 -19.29 27.02
N TYR A 31 21.59 -18.10 26.44
CA TYR A 31 21.12 -16.82 26.99
C TYR A 31 21.87 -16.32 28.24
N ASP A 32 23.00 -16.94 28.61
CA ASP A 32 23.85 -16.43 29.69
C ASP A 32 24.32 -15.00 29.36
N THR A 33 24.21 -14.09 30.31
CA THR A 33 24.49 -12.67 30.11
C THR A 33 25.43 -12.15 31.20
N LYS A 34 26.71 -11.96 30.84
CA LYS A 34 27.76 -11.41 31.69
C LYS A 34 28.00 -12.17 33.01
N GLY A 35 27.35 -13.31 33.20
CA GLY A 35 27.55 -14.17 34.36
C GLY A 35 28.86 -15.00 34.32
N ARG A 36 29.51 -15.06 33.15
CA ARG A 36 30.73 -15.83 32.95
C ARG A 36 31.83 -15.01 32.30
N VAL A 37 33.04 -15.25 32.75
CA VAL A 37 34.27 -14.63 32.25
C VAL A 37 35.23 -15.76 31.79
N VAL A 38 35.77 -15.69 30.60
CA VAL A 38 36.85 -16.54 30.16
C VAL A 38 38.16 -15.79 30.40
N LYS A 39 38.97 -16.29 31.34
CA LYS A 39 40.32 -15.82 31.60
C LYS A 39 41.25 -16.55 30.60
N VAL A 40 41.81 -15.82 29.69
CA VAL A 40 42.68 -16.34 28.60
C VAL A 40 44.12 -15.94 28.91
N ASN A 41 44.95 -16.89 29.20
CA ASN A 41 46.41 -16.67 29.28
C ASN A 41 46.97 -16.78 27.86
N LEU A 42 47.49 -15.70 27.31
CA LEU A 42 48.12 -15.67 26.01
C LEU A 42 49.59 -16.08 26.08
N VAL A 43 49.97 -16.98 25.19
CA VAL A 43 51.36 -17.42 25.06
C VAL A 43 51.83 -17.38 23.59
N SER A 44 53.08 -17.23 23.36
CA SER A 44 53.74 -17.35 22.05
C SER A 44 54.83 -18.42 22.17
N ASN A 45 54.66 -19.54 21.48
CA ASN A 45 55.53 -20.71 21.62
C ASN A 45 55.72 -21.14 23.10
N SER A 46 54.63 -21.21 23.86
CA SER A 46 54.58 -21.59 25.28
C SER A 46 55.17 -20.57 26.28
N ALA A 47 55.67 -19.42 25.83
CA ALA A 47 56.09 -18.30 26.69
C ALA A 47 54.96 -17.29 26.82
N ALA A 48 54.80 -16.69 28.03
CA ALA A 48 53.77 -15.66 28.22
C ALA A 48 53.95 -14.49 27.26
N TYR A 49 52.86 -14.06 26.60
CA TYR A 49 52.86 -12.95 25.67
C TYR A 49 52.26 -11.73 26.29
N GLU A 50 53.08 -10.74 26.64
CA GLU A 50 52.67 -9.47 27.21
C GLU A 50 52.04 -8.58 26.13
N ILE A 51 50.88 -8.04 26.40
CA ILE A 51 50.13 -7.14 25.49
C ILE A 51 50.56 -5.70 25.82
N GLU A 52 51.03 -4.98 24.81
CA GLU A 52 51.43 -3.58 24.95
C GLU A 52 50.19 -2.68 25.13
N SER A 53 50.34 -1.52 25.81
CA SER A 53 49.24 -0.70 26.22
C SER A 53 48.49 0.06 25.11
N ASP A 54 49.03 0.07 23.90
CA ASP A 54 48.46 0.66 22.70
C ASP A 54 47.60 -0.32 21.86
N PHE A 55 47.47 -1.58 22.34
CA PHE A 55 46.60 -2.55 21.70
C PHE A 55 45.22 -2.63 22.34
N GLU A 56 44.19 -2.64 21.48
CA GLU A 56 42.82 -2.98 21.84
C GLU A 56 42.58 -4.47 21.66
N VAL A 57 41.96 -5.10 22.63
CA VAL A 57 41.70 -6.54 22.63
C VAL A 57 40.22 -6.84 22.65
N HIS A 58 39.80 -7.68 21.69
CA HIS A 58 38.43 -8.06 21.55
C HIS A 58 38.25 -9.58 21.44
N ALA A 59 37.14 -10.09 21.99
CA ALA A 59 36.67 -11.44 21.74
C ALA A 59 35.72 -11.42 20.52
N VAL A 60 36.14 -12.02 19.45
CA VAL A 60 35.46 -11.99 18.13
C VAL A 60 34.85 -13.34 17.81
N MET A 61 33.59 -13.36 17.37
CA MET A 61 32.88 -14.58 17.03
C MET A 61 31.91 -14.33 15.89
N SER A 62 31.80 -15.27 14.95
CA SER A 62 30.74 -15.28 13.95
C SER A 62 29.60 -16.19 14.40
N LYS A 63 28.38 -15.64 14.43
CA LYS A 63 27.17 -16.37 14.81
C LYS A 63 26.61 -17.17 13.64
N LYS A 64 25.73 -18.13 13.93
CA LYS A 64 25.04 -18.94 12.91
C LYS A 64 24.15 -18.13 11.95
N ASP A 65 23.74 -16.92 12.34
CA ASP A 65 22.97 -15.98 11.51
C ASP A 65 23.86 -15.11 10.59
N GLY A 66 25.15 -15.38 10.52
CA GLY A 66 26.12 -14.63 9.72
C GLY A 66 26.58 -13.31 10.32
N LYS A 67 26.06 -12.89 11.48
CA LYS A 67 26.46 -11.66 12.17
C LYS A 67 27.66 -11.92 13.06
N SER A 68 28.56 -10.94 13.16
CA SER A 68 29.72 -11.01 14.06
C SER A 68 29.39 -10.38 15.42
N VAL A 69 30.01 -10.96 16.46
CA VAL A 69 30.07 -10.34 17.80
C VAL A 69 31.51 -9.87 18.00
N ASN A 70 31.66 -8.65 18.51
CA ASN A 70 32.96 -8.07 18.82
C ASN A 70 32.84 -7.42 20.22
N ASN A 71 33.31 -8.16 21.23
CA ASN A 71 33.25 -7.74 22.64
C ASN A 71 34.61 -7.26 23.12
N PRO A 72 34.74 -6.04 23.66
CA PRO A 72 35.99 -5.58 24.25
C PRO A 72 36.34 -6.42 25.48
N CYS A 73 37.64 -6.72 25.61
CA CYS A 73 38.20 -7.48 26.70
C CYS A 73 39.00 -6.58 27.64
N VAL A 74 39.13 -6.99 28.91
CA VAL A 74 40.03 -6.35 29.86
C VAL A 74 41.35 -7.11 29.85
N VAL A 75 42.48 -6.39 29.82
CA VAL A 75 43.82 -6.93 29.77
C VAL A 75 44.57 -6.66 31.05
N ASP A 76 45.33 -7.65 31.55
CA ASP A 76 46.23 -7.57 32.69
C ASP A 76 47.51 -8.36 32.34
N GLY A 77 48.50 -7.67 31.78
CA GLY A 77 49.75 -8.26 31.26
C GLY A 77 49.51 -9.23 30.09
N SER A 78 49.84 -10.50 30.27
CA SER A 78 49.60 -11.58 29.28
C SER A 78 48.22 -12.23 29.44
N THR A 79 47.36 -11.71 30.28
CA THR A 79 46.02 -12.26 30.58
C THR A 79 44.92 -11.39 30.03
N VAL A 80 44.02 -12.01 29.29
CA VAL A 80 42.83 -11.37 28.71
C VAL A 80 41.55 -11.90 29.38
N TYR A 81 40.70 -11.02 29.82
CA TYR A 81 39.40 -11.36 30.42
C TYR A 81 38.26 -11.05 29.44
N ALA A 82 37.72 -12.10 28.86
CA ALA A 82 36.61 -12.01 27.92
C ALA A 82 35.26 -12.30 28.62
N VAL A 83 34.43 -11.30 28.77
CA VAL A 83 33.10 -11.45 29.36
C VAL A 83 32.16 -12.04 28.30
N ILE A 84 31.48 -13.14 28.63
CA ILE A 84 30.50 -13.77 27.75
C ILE A 84 29.23 -12.94 27.75
N SER A 85 28.92 -12.34 26.61
CA SER A 85 27.71 -11.53 26.43
C SER A 85 26.52 -12.39 25.96
N LYS A 86 25.30 -11.88 26.17
CA LYS A 86 24.08 -12.55 25.66
C LYS A 86 24.16 -12.83 24.17
N GLN A 87 24.76 -11.93 23.40
CA GLN A 87 24.93 -12.08 21.94
C GLN A 87 25.80 -13.31 21.55
N MET A 88 26.71 -13.72 22.41
CA MET A 88 27.55 -14.89 22.20
C MET A 88 26.84 -16.20 22.51
N THR A 89 25.73 -16.18 23.25
CA THR A 89 25.03 -17.36 23.76
C THR A 89 23.64 -17.55 23.18
N VAL A 90 23.25 -16.74 22.18
CA VAL A 90 21.90 -16.82 21.54
C VAL A 90 21.65 -18.14 20.83
N PHE A 91 22.65 -18.66 20.13
CA PHE A 91 22.51 -19.91 19.36
C PHE A 91 23.16 -21.07 20.08
N GLU A 92 22.45 -22.18 20.25
CA GLU A 92 22.99 -23.42 20.83
C GLU A 92 24.05 -24.09 19.93
N GLY A 93 24.94 -24.84 20.54
CA GLY A 93 25.98 -25.63 19.90
C GLY A 93 27.36 -24.98 19.94
N ARG A 94 28.29 -25.55 19.17
CA ARG A 94 29.70 -25.16 19.16
C ARG A 94 29.94 -23.96 18.25
N GLN A 95 30.58 -22.92 18.80
CA GLN A 95 30.96 -21.71 18.09
C GLN A 95 32.43 -21.39 18.37
N MET A 96 33.12 -20.86 17.37
CA MET A 96 34.54 -20.51 17.50
C MET A 96 34.64 -19.03 17.95
N VAL A 97 35.40 -18.80 19.00
CA VAL A 97 35.72 -17.47 19.51
C VAL A 97 37.22 -17.25 19.43
N ALA A 98 37.67 -16.20 18.75
CA ALA A 98 39.05 -15.78 18.67
C ALA A 98 39.28 -14.54 19.54
N ILE A 99 40.45 -14.40 20.11
CA ILE A 99 40.95 -13.16 20.70
C ILE A 99 41.69 -12.39 19.62
N SER A 100 41.20 -11.24 19.24
CA SER A 100 41.80 -10.30 18.29
C SER A 100 42.48 -9.18 19.04
N ILE A 101 43.69 -8.88 18.70
CA ILE A 101 44.54 -7.87 19.33
C ILE A 101 44.95 -6.91 18.21
N THR A 102 44.49 -5.69 18.26
CA THR A 102 44.63 -4.69 17.18
C THR A 102 45.25 -3.40 17.73
N ASN A 103 46.18 -2.80 17.01
CA ASN A 103 46.71 -1.50 17.36
C ASN A 103 46.25 -0.38 16.40
N ASN A 104 46.57 0.85 16.73
CA ASN A 104 46.23 2.06 15.95
C ASN A 104 46.90 2.13 14.55
N SER A 105 47.81 1.18 14.23
CA SER A 105 48.52 1.10 12.96
C SER A 105 48.02 -0.04 12.06
N ASP A 106 46.79 -0.49 12.25
CA ASP A 106 46.11 -1.61 11.52
C ASP A 106 46.87 -2.97 11.60
N VAL A 107 47.72 -3.16 12.61
CA VAL A 107 48.28 -4.47 12.89
C VAL A 107 47.29 -5.28 13.69
N GLU A 108 46.82 -6.40 13.14
CA GLU A 108 45.90 -7.33 13.81
C GLU A 108 46.58 -8.68 14.03
N LEU A 109 46.62 -9.13 15.30
CA LEU A 109 47.00 -10.48 15.69
C LEU A 109 45.80 -11.23 16.21
N LYS A 110 45.61 -12.47 15.82
CA LYS A 110 44.54 -13.35 16.32
C LYS A 110 45.11 -14.57 16.98
N ALA A 111 44.78 -14.84 18.24
CA ALA A 111 45.07 -16.11 18.88
C ALA A 111 44.25 -17.23 18.22
N PHE A 112 44.78 -18.46 18.23
CA PHE A 112 44.02 -19.64 17.81
C PHE A 112 42.72 -19.72 18.67
N PRO A 113 41.57 -20.00 18.02
CA PRO A 113 40.29 -19.86 18.69
C PRO A 113 40.06 -20.96 19.73
N PHE A 114 39.24 -20.64 20.74
CA PHE A 114 38.61 -21.63 21.60
C PHE A 114 37.14 -21.90 21.17
N VAL A 115 36.61 -23.03 21.60
CA VAL A 115 35.20 -23.38 21.32
C VAL A 115 34.34 -22.94 22.47
N LEU A 116 33.38 -22.03 22.21
CA LEU A 116 32.28 -21.74 23.09
C LEU A 116 31.17 -22.73 22.77
N ASN A 117 30.95 -23.70 23.66
CA ASN A 117 29.87 -24.67 23.51
C ASN A 117 28.62 -24.22 24.29
N VAL A 118 27.67 -23.68 23.58
CA VAL A 118 26.43 -23.15 24.16
C VAL A 118 25.44 -24.30 24.34
N ILE A 119 25.14 -24.61 25.58
CA ILE A 119 24.22 -25.69 25.99
C ILE A 119 22.82 -25.08 26.05
N ARG A 120 21.86 -25.74 25.42
CA ARG A 120 20.47 -25.29 25.41
C ARG A 120 19.94 -25.05 26.83
N ALA A 121 19.35 -23.89 27.06
CA ALA A 121 18.70 -23.58 28.33
C ALA A 121 17.42 -24.45 28.51
N PRO A 122 17.11 -24.92 29.70
CA PRO A 122 15.90 -25.71 29.97
C PRO A 122 14.59 -24.92 29.80
N SER A 123 14.68 -23.58 29.75
CA SER A 123 13.55 -22.66 29.55
C SER A 123 13.98 -21.55 28.59
N ASP A 124 13.05 -21.09 27.72
CA ASP A 124 13.26 -19.94 26.85
C ASP A 124 13.38 -18.67 27.67
N ALA A 125 14.29 -17.77 27.27
CA ALA A 125 14.55 -16.50 27.99
C ALA A 125 13.31 -15.57 28.05
N GLU A 126 12.30 -15.82 27.21
CA GLU A 126 11.02 -15.08 27.21
C GLU A 126 10.09 -15.46 28.35
N SER A 127 10.38 -16.54 29.09
CA SER A 127 9.49 -17.04 30.16
C SER A 127 9.72 -16.44 31.55
N TYR A 128 10.64 -15.49 31.71
CA TYR A 128 11.02 -14.93 33.02
C TYR A 128 10.62 -13.48 33.28
N ALA A 129 10.11 -12.76 32.27
CA ALA A 129 9.46 -11.48 32.54
C ALA A 129 8.00 -11.75 32.89
N SER A 130 7.55 -11.48 34.10
CA SER A 130 6.12 -11.47 34.40
C SER A 130 5.48 -10.38 33.52
N GLU A 131 4.25 -10.63 33.00
CA GLU A 131 3.52 -9.64 32.19
C GLU A 131 3.45 -8.27 32.89
N ASP A 132 3.39 -8.26 34.23
CA ASP A 132 3.31 -7.05 35.02
C ASP A 132 4.62 -6.23 35.01
N GLU A 133 5.79 -6.87 35.00
CA GLU A 133 7.08 -6.17 34.92
C GLU A 133 7.35 -5.62 33.52
N HIS A 134 6.94 -6.34 32.50
CA HIS A 134 7.04 -5.88 31.11
C HIS A 134 6.11 -4.69 30.85
N LEU A 135 4.87 -4.75 31.33
CA LEU A 135 3.90 -3.67 31.24
C LEU A 135 4.35 -2.41 31.99
N ALA A 136 4.95 -2.58 33.19
CA ALA A 136 5.49 -1.47 33.98
C ALA A 136 6.68 -0.81 33.27
N PHE A 137 7.57 -1.59 32.66
CA PHE A 137 8.71 -1.08 31.89
C PHE A 137 8.26 -0.36 30.62
N GLU A 138 7.34 -0.94 29.84
CA GLU A 138 6.80 -0.30 28.65
C GLU A 138 6.06 1.00 28.98
N THR A 139 5.27 1.01 30.06
CA THR A 139 4.57 2.22 30.51
C THR A 139 5.55 3.32 30.91
N THR A 140 6.59 2.97 31.67
CA THR A 140 7.63 3.94 32.09
C THR A 140 8.45 4.42 30.89
N TYR A 141 8.81 3.54 29.96
CA TYR A 141 9.55 3.89 28.75
C TYR A 141 8.73 4.82 27.84
N LYS A 142 7.43 4.55 27.68
CA LYS A 142 6.53 5.40 26.92
C LYS A 142 6.39 6.80 27.55
N GLN A 143 6.24 6.89 28.86
CA GLN A 143 6.20 8.16 29.57
C GLN A 143 7.50 8.98 29.44
N VAL A 144 8.66 8.32 29.48
CA VAL A 144 9.96 8.98 29.25
C VAL A 144 10.11 9.47 27.82
N LEU A 145 9.62 8.70 26.84
CA LEU A 145 9.67 9.08 25.44
C LEU A 145 8.74 10.28 25.15
N GLU A 146 7.55 10.27 25.74
CA GLU A 146 6.57 11.38 25.63
C GLU A 146 7.12 12.65 26.29
N ALA A 147 7.75 12.54 27.47
CA ALA A 147 8.39 13.66 28.16
C ALA A 147 9.58 14.22 27.36
N LYS A 148 10.39 13.36 26.73
CA LYS A 148 11.49 13.78 25.86
C LYS A 148 10.95 14.53 24.65
N THR A 149 9.96 14.01 23.96
CA THR A 149 9.35 14.65 22.78
C THR A 149 8.74 16.01 23.15
N ALA A 150 8.07 16.08 24.30
CA ALA A 150 7.51 17.35 24.78
C ALA A 150 8.61 18.38 25.07
N ALA A 151 9.75 17.97 25.62
CA ALA A 151 10.88 18.85 25.90
C ALA A 151 11.57 19.33 24.61
N GLU A 152 11.72 18.46 23.62
CA GLU A 152 12.28 18.81 22.30
C GLU A 152 11.38 19.81 21.56
N ASN A 153 10.07 19.59 21.56
CA ASN A 153 9.10 20.51 20.97
C ASN A 153 9.07 21.87 21.69
N ALA A 154 9.21 21.88 23.02
CA ALA A 154 9.30 23.13 23.79
C ALA A 154 10.58 23.90 23.48
N ALA A 155 11.70 23.22 23.32
CA ALA A 155 12.98 23.83 22.93
C ALA A 155 12.92 24.44 21.51
N GLU A 156 12.30 23.74 20.56
CA GLU A 156 12.10 24.23 19.20
C GLU A 156 11.15 25.45 19.18
N ALA A 157 10.06 25.40 19.94
CA ALA A 157 9.15 26.55 20.07
C ALA A 157 9.84 27.76 20.70
N ALA A 158 10.72 27.58 21.68
CA ALA A 158 11.52 28.64 22.28
C ALA A 158 12.52 29.23 21.28
N ALA A 159 13.20 28.39 20.48
CA ALA A 159 14.11 28.83 19.44
C ALA A 159 13.38 29.65 18.35
N ASN A 160 12.22 29.18 17.91
CA ASN A 160 11.39 29.89 16.95
C ASN A 160 10.88 31.24 17.48
N SER A 161 10.54 31.30 18.77
CA SER A 161 10.14 32.53 19.44
C SER A 161 11.30 33.53 19.54
N ALA A 162 12.51 33.08 19.78
CA ALA A 162 13.71 33.93 19.80
C ALA A 162 14.03 34.49 18.41
N VAL A 163 13.89 33.68 17.36
CA VAL A 163 14.03 34.14 15.95
C VAL A 163 12.96 35.18 15.61
N ALA A 164 11.72 34.95 16.02
CA ALA A 164 10.64 35.92 15.79
C ALA A 164 10.85 37.24 16.54
N ALA A 165 11.39 37.19 17.76
CA ALA A 165 11.74 38.38 18.53
C ALA A 165 12.88 39.18 17.83
N SER A 166 13.93 38.49 17.37
CA SER A 166 15.03 39.12 16.62
C SER A 166 14.56 39.76 15.30
N ASN A 167 13.67 39.10 14.59
CA ASN A 167 13.07 39.64 13.37
C ASN A 167 12.20 40.89 13.66
N SER A 168 11.47 40.86 14.79
CA SER A 168 10.67 42.00 15.21
C SER A 168 11.53 43.20 15.62
N GLU A 169 12.67 42.99 16.27
CA GLU A 169 13.63 43.99 16.63
C GLU A 169 14.27 44.63 15.38
N SER A 170 14.65 43.82 14.39
CA SER A 170 15.13 44.27 13.10
C SER A 170 14.08 45.12 12.35
N ALA A 171 12.84 44.69 12.31
CA ALA A 171 11.72 45.40 11.70
C ALA A 171 11.42 46.73 12.42
N ALA A 172 11.60 46.79 13.76
CA ALA A 172 11.47 48.02 14.53
C ALA A 172 12.63 49.00 14.21
N GLY A 173 13.84 48.47 14.05
CA GLY A 173 15.00 49.26 13.61
C GLY A 173 14.82 49.88 12.21
N ASP A 174 14.31 49.10 11.26
CA ASP A 174 14.01 49.56 9.91
C ASP A 174 12.88 50.61 9.91
N SER A 175 11.87 50.44 10.75
CA SER A 175 10.78 51.38 10.93
C SER A 175 11.27 52.71 11.54
N ALA A 176 12.21 52.66 12.48
CA ALA A 176 12.85 53.87 13.06
C ALA A 176 13.71 54.62 12.02
N ASN A 177 14.42 53.90 11.17
CA ASN A 177 15.19 54.46 10.06
C ASN A 177 14.29 55.10 8.98
N ALA A 178 13.16 54.43 8.67
CA ALA A 178 12.16 54.99 7.75
C ALA A 178 11.48 56.23 8.31
N ALA A 179 11.23 56.29 9.63
CA ALA A 179 10.72 57.50 10.30
C ALA A 179 11.70 58.66 10.26
N LYS A 180 13.03 58.41 10.41
CA LYS A 180 14.08 59.38 10.29
C LYS A 180 14.20 59.95 8.86
N ALA A 181 14.10 59.07 7.85
CA ALA A 181 14.06 59.47 6.43
C ALA A 181 12.80 60.28 6.12
N SER A 182 11.66 59.90 6.69
CA SER A 182 10.40 60.66 6.53
C SER A 182 10.44 62.05 7.15
N ALA A 183 11.09 62.22 8.32
CA ALA A 183 11.28 63.51 8.96
C ALA A 183 12.20 64.42 8.11
N SER A 184 13.24 63.88 7.48
CA SER A 184 14.12 64.59 6.56
C SER A 184 13.41 65.02 5.26
N ASN A 185 12.50 64.16 4.77
CA ASN A 185 11.67 64.48 3.59
C ASN A 185 10.53 65.48 3.89
N ALA A 186 10.06 65.55 5.11
CA ALA A 186 9.06 66.53 5.54
C ALA A 186 9.64 67.95 5.50
N ALA A 187 10.91 68.13 5.89
CA ALA A 187 11.59 69.42 5.82
C ALA A 187 11.79 69.90 4.35
N ALA A 188 11.92 68.99 3.37
CA ALA A 188 11.98 69.26 1.96
C ALA A 188 10.61 69.55 1.31
N SER A 189 9.53 69.12 1.95
CA SER A 189 8.17 69.22 1.40
C SER A 189 7.45 70.53 1.70
N GLU A 190 7.95 71.33 2.62
CA GLU A 190 7.38 72.67 2.93
C GLU A 190 7.33 73.58 1.75
N THR A 191 8.22 73.40 0.77
CA THR A 191 8.29 74.15 -0.49
C THR A 191 7.33 73.58 -1.59
N LYS A 192 6.76 72.45 -1.44
CA LYS A 192 5.83 71.83 -2.39
C LYS A 192 4.37 71.82 -1.94
N SER A 193 4.05 72.43 -0.82
CA SER A 193 2.75 72.34 -0.12
C SER A 193 1.55 72.94 -0.91
N LYS A 194 1.70 73.73 -1.95
CA LYS A 194 0.59 74.28 -2.73
C LYS A 194 0.03 73.37 -3.83
N THR A 195 0.74 72.33 -4.18
CA THR A 195 0.31 71.36 -5.23
C THR A 195 -0.32 70.08 -4.68
N ASN A 196 -0.17 69.83 -3.40
CA ASN A 196 -0.57 68.57 -2.79
C ASN A 196 -1.91 68.56 -2.03
N ALA A 197 -2.60 69.73 -1.91
CA ALA A 197 -3.89 69.78 -1.24
C ALA A 197 -4.96 68.91 -1.95
N GLY A 198 -4.97 68.90 -3.28
CA GLY A 198 -5.90 68.05 -4.04
C GLY A 198 -5.53 66.55 -4.12
N ALA A 199 -4.29 66.21 -3.72
CA ALA A 199 -3.88 64.79 -3.59
C ALA A 199 -4.23 64.24 -2.21
N ALA A 200 -4.21 65.06 -1.17
CA ALA A 200 -4.57 64.69 0.19
C ALA A 200 -6.09 64.36 0.30
N GLU A 201 -6.97 65.12 -0.38
CA GLU A 201 -8.41 64.85 -0.42
C GLU A 201 -8.71 63.50 -1.14
N ARG A 202 -7.96 63.21 -2.24
CA ARG A 202 -8.12 61.92 -2.92
C ARG A 202 -7.58 60.72 -2.09
N SER A 203 -6.49 60.94 -1.34
CA SER A 203 -5.95 59.94 -0.45
C SER A 203 -6.82 59.68 0.76
N ALA A 204 -7.47 60.72 1.30
CA ALA A 204 -8.44 60.59 2.39
C ALA A 204 -9.71 59.79 1.94
N GLY A 205 -10.16 60.02 0.70
CA GLY A 205 -11.28 59.22 0.12
C GLY A 205 -10.90 57.77 -0.09
N ALA A 206 -9.65 57.49 -0.57
CA ALA A 206 -9.17 56.11 -0.75
C ALA A 206 -8.96 55.42 0.60
N ALA A 207 -8.43 56.11 1.63
CA ALA A 207 -8.26 55.55 2.96
C ALA A 207 -9.61 55.23 3.64
N LYS A 208 -10.63 56.07 3.42
CA LYS A 208 -12.00 55.79 3.88
C LYS A 208 -12.56 54.52 3.20
N ASN A 209 -12.42 54.44 1.88
CA ASN A 209 -12.92 53.25 1.14
C ASN A 209 -12.15 51.95 1.56
N SER A 210 -10.87 52.05 1.85
CA SER A 210 -10.07 50.91 2.36
C SER A 210 -10.48 50.51 3.79
N LYS A 211 -10.83 51.48 4.63
CA LYS A 211 -11.36 51.21 5.97
C LYS A 211 -12.74 50.54 5.91
N ASP A 212 -13.63 51.07 5.07
CA ASP A 212 -14.97 50.53 4.90
C ASP A 212 -14.91 49.07 4.34
N ALA A 213 -13.99 48.81 3.39
CA ALA A 213 -13.75 47.46 2.87
C ALA A 213 -13.12 46.52 3.92
N ALA A 214 -12.24 47.02 4.79
CA ALA A 214 -11.67 46.22 5.88
C ALA A 214 -12.70 45.90 6.99
N GLU A 215 -13.61 46.86 7.27
CA GLU A 215 -14.75 46.60 8.19
C GLU A 215 -15.70 45.58 7.61
N GLN A 216 -16.01 45.64 6.32
CA GLN A 216 -16.83 44.65 5.63
C GLN A 216 -16.17 43.26 5.64
N ALA A 217 -14.88 43.17 5.31
CA ALA A 217 -14.12 41.90 5.34
C ALA A 217 -14.06 41.32 6.77
N ARG A 218 -13.98 42.17 7.81
CA ARG A 218 -14.01 41.70 9.20
C ARG A 218 -15.38 41.16 9.58
N ASP A 219 -16.46 41.80 9.12
CA ASP A 219 -17.83 41.38 9.40
C ASP A 219 -18.16 40.09 8.65
N ASP A 220 -17.68 39.94 7.40
CA ASP A 220 -17.76 38.70 6.61
C ASP A 220 -16.94 37.55 7.27
N ALA A 221 -15.75 37.84 7.77
CA ALA A 221 -14.92 36.87 8.53
C ALA A 221 -15.59 36.48 9.87
N SER A 222 -16.22 37.44 10.54
CA SER A 222 -16.99 37.17 11.78
C SER A 222 -18.21 36.30 11.50
N THR A 223 -18.90 36.56 10.40
CA THR A 223 -20.05 35.74 9.94
C THR A 223 -19.60 34.34 9.59
N SER A 224 -18.50 34.20 8.85
CA SER A 224 -17.90 32.89 8.50
C SER A 224 -17.41 32.14 9.74
N LYS A 225 -16.79 32.83 10.71
CA LYS A 225 -16.39 32.23 11.99
C LYS A 225 -17.64 31.79 12.82
N GLY A 226 -18.70 32.56 12.78
CA GLY A 226 -19.98 32.19 13.42
C GLY A 226 -20.61 30.94 12.76
N ALA A 227 -20.57 30.87 11.43
CA ALA A 227 -21.06 29.71 10.68
C ALA A 227 -20.20 28.47 10.97
N ALA A 228 -18.87 28.63 10.99
CA ALA A 228 -17.92 27.52 11.34
C ALA A 228 -18.15 27.07 12.79
N ALA A 229 -18.33 27.99 13.75
CA ALA A 229 -18.62 27.63 15.14
C ALA A 229 -19.98 26.92 15.28
N SER A 230 -21.00 27.38 14.54
CA SER A 230 -22.31 26.72 14.51
C SER A 230 -22.23 25.32 13.89
N SER A 231 -21.42 25.13 12.83
CA SER A 231 -21.17 23.83 12.21
C SER A 231 -20.42 22.90 13.15
N ALA A 232 -19.39 23.39 13.85
CA ALA A 232 -18.65 22.61 14.85
C ALA A 232 -19.54 22.26 16.05
N GLN A 233 -20.42 23.16 16.46
CA GLN A 233 -21.37 22.93 17.55
C GLN A 233 -22.46 21.93 17.15
N ALA A 234 -22.95 21.99 15.89
CA ALA A 234 -23.85 21.00 15.34
C ALA A 234 -23.22 19.60 15.20
N ALA A 235 -21.98 19.53 14.76
CA ALA A 235 -21.21 18.30 14.71
C ALA A 235 -20.97 17.72 16.13
N SER A 236 -20.61 18.56 17.10
CA SER A 236 -20.46 18.16 18.51
C SER A 236 -21.80 17.73 19.15
N ALA A 237 -22.89 18.40 18.84
CA ALA A 237 -24.22 18.03 19.31
C ALA A 237 -24.70 16.72 18.66
N ALA A 238 -24.41 16.51 17.38
CA ALA A 238 -24.72 15.25 16.69
C ALA A 238 -23.91 14.08 17.29
N LEU A 239 -22.61 14.28 17.59
CA LEU A 239 -21.78 13.32 18.28
C LEU A 239 -22.29 13.03 19.70
N ALA A 240 -22.65 14.08 20.45
CA ALA A 240 -23.26 13.95 21.77
C ALA A 240 -24.64 13.27 21.71
N GLY A 241 -25.41 13.51 20.65
CA GLY A 241 -26.70 12.83 20.38
C GLY A 241 -26.50 11.33 20.11
N VAL A 242 -25.50 10.97 19.34
CA VAL A 242 -25.10 9.56 19.12
C VAL A 242 -24.63 8.94 20.44
N GLN A 243 -23.81 9.64 21.21
CA GLN A 243 -23.36 9.19 22.53
C GLN A 243 -24.53 9.07 23.54
N ALA A 244 -25.51 9.96 23.50
CA ALA A 244 -26.67 9.93 24.38
C ALA A 244 -27.66 8.79 24.00
N ILE A 245 -27.86 8.51 22.71
CA ILE A 245 -28.63 7.35 22.22
C ILE A 245 -27.99 6.05 22.70
N VAL A 246 -26.67 6.02 22.70
CA VAL A 246 -25.90 4.89 23.18
C VAL A 246 -25.96 4.74 24.70
N ALA A 247 -25.85 5.84 25.46
CA ALA A 247 -25.90 5.83 26.92
C ALA A 247 -27.32 5.55 27.48
N GLY A 248 -28.38 5.81 26.68
CA GLY A 248 -29.77 5.57 27.07
C GLY A 248 -30.24 4.11 26.95
N ASN A 249 -29.44 3.22 26.39
CA ASN A 249 -29.78 1.80 26.25
C ASN A 249 -29.06 0.93 27.29
N GLU A 250 -29.57 0.91 28.52
CA GLU A 250 -28.98 0.16 29.66
C GLU A 250 -29.00 -1.39 29.54
N ALA A 251 -29.30 -1.97 28.39
CA ALA A 251 -29.55 -3.40 28.26
C ALA A 251 -28.51 -4.19 27.45
N TYR A 252 -27.42 -3.58 26.99
CA TYR A 252 -26.43 -4.32 26.20
C TYR A 252 -25.25 -4.81 27.04
N THR A 253 -24.88 -6.07 26.89
CA THR A 253 -23.61 -6.61 27.39
C THR A 253 -22.42 -5.86 26.78
N LYS A 254 -21.26 -5.87 27.41
CA LYS A 254 -20.05 -5.22 26.86
C LYS A 254 -19.74 -5.72 25.43
N ALA A 255 -19.95 -7.00 25.14
CA ALA A 255 -19.76 -7.58 23.82
C ALA A 255 -20.78 -7.07 22.78
N GLU A 256 -22.03 -6.88 23.19
CA GLU A 256 -23.07 -6.29 22.33
C GLU A 256 -22.85 -4.79 22.14
N SER A 257 -22.40 -4.09 23.18
CA SER A 257 -21.99 -2.70 23.12
C SER A 257 -20.77 -2.53 22.19
N ASP A 258 -19.75 -3.34 22.36
CA ASP A 258 -18.56 -3.34 21.49
C ASP A 258 -18.94 -3.67 20.02
N ALA A 259 -19.87 -4.59 19.79
CA ALA A 259 -20.38 -4.89 18.45
C ALA A 259 -21.23 -3.74 17.87
N TYR A 260 -21.98 -3.02 18.71
CA TYR A 260 -22.80 -1.88 18.31
C TYR A 260 -21.94 -0.66 17.95
N PHE A 261 -20.92 -0.36 18.75
CA PHE A 261 -19.96 0.73 18.50
C PHE A 261 -19.02 0.46 17.33
N MET A 262 -18.84 -0.81 16.95
CA MET A 262 -17.92 -1.24 15.91
C MET A 262 -18.57 -1.37 14.53
N ASP A 263 -19.85 -1.04 14.36
CA ASP A 263 -20.47 -0.97 13.05
C ASP A 263 -20.24 0.42 12.41
N VAL A 264 -19.10 0.56 11.76
CA VAL A 264 -18.67 1.77 11.07
C VAL A 264 -19.70 2.22 10.03
N ARG A 265 -20.41 1.29 9.37
CA ARG A 265 -21.44 1.60 8.38
C ARG A 265 -22.64 2.27 9.01
N ARG A 266 -23.13 1.72 10.12
CA ARG A 266 -24.22 2.30 10.88
C ARG A 266 -23.86 3.67 11.45
N SER A 267 -22.65 3.82 11.97
CA SER A 267 -22.16 5.10 12.49
C SER A 267 -22.12 6.17 11.40
N LEU A 268 -21.64 5.85 10.20
CA LEU A 268 -21.67 6.76 9.06
C LEU A 268 -23.10 7.13 8.66
N ALA A 269 -24.02 6.15 8.61
CA ALA A 269 -25.42 6.39 8.27
C ALA A 269 -26.10 7.36 9.25
N LEU A 270 -25.89 7.16 10.55
CA LEU A 270 -26.42 8.04 11.61
C LEU A 270 -25.80 9.44 11.52
N TYR A 271 -24.49 9.53 11.29
CA TYR A 271 -23.81 10.80 11.13
C TYR A 271 -24.35 11.60 9.93
N ILE A 272 -24.48 10.97 8.75
CA ILE A 272 -25.05 11.61 7.56
C ILE A 272 -26.50 12.04 7.81
N ALA A 273 -27.33 11.16 8.40
CA ALA A 273 -28.72 11.48 8.69
C ALA A 273 -28.86 12.70 9.61
N ALA A 274 -27.95 12.83 10.60
CA ALA A 274 -27.95 13.94 11.55
C ALA A 274 -27.43 15.26 10.96
N THR A 275 -26.51 15.20 9.98
CA THR A 275 -25.73 16.39 9.57
C THR A 275 -25.95 16.82 8.12
N LYS A 276 -26.58 16.03 7.25
CA LYS A 276 -26.70 16.36 5.81
C LYS A 276 -27.42 17.72 5.54
N ASN A 277 -28.25 18.17 6.43
CA ASN A 277 -29.00 19.43 6.25
C ASN A 277 -28.09 20.68 6.27
N VAL A 278 -26.86 20.57 6.71
CA VAL A 278 -25.88 21.69 6.71
C VAL A 278 -25.05 21.75 5.41
N LEU A 279 -25.21 20.78 4.52
CA LEU A 279 -24.52 20.78 3.23
C LEU A 279 -25.14 21.79 2.27
N ALA A 280 -24.29 22.49 1.52
CA ALA A 280 -24.70 23.37 0.42
C ALA A 280 -25.38 22.57 -0.72
N ASP A 281 -24.84 21.40 -1.04
CA ASP A 281 -25.45 20.39 -1.92
C ASP A 281 -25.77 19.13 -1.12
N GLN A 282 -27.06 18.92 -0.84
CA GLN A 282 -27.51 17.76 -0.07
C GLN A 282 -27.45 16.43 -0.86
N ASN A 283 -27.13 16.49 -2.17
CA ASN A 283 -26.95 15.33 -3.01
C ASN A 283 -25.46 14.86 -3.04
N ASP A 284 -24.56 15.64 -2.44
CA ASP A 284 -23.13 15.28 -2.31
C ASP A 284 -22.75 15.15 -0.83
N VAL A 285 -22.53 13.93 -0.38
CA VAL A 285 -22.13 13.65 1.01
C VAL A 285 -20.62 13.47 1.18
N ALA A 286 -19.80 13.71 0.15
CA ALA A 286 -18.34 13.60 0.27
C ALA A 286 -17.76 14.48 1.41
N PRO A 287 -18.23 15.75 1.64
CA PRO A 287 -17.73 16.53 2.78
C PRO A 287 -18.07 15.94 4.14
N LEU A 288 -19.20 15.22 4.27
CA LEU A 288 -19.53 14.52 5.51
C LEU A 288 -18.68 13.26 5.70
N CYS A 289 -18.40 12.53 4.63
CA CYS A 289 -17.47 11.40 4.69
C CYS A 289 -16.06 11.86 5.10
N GLU A 290 -15.59 13.00 4.57
CA GLU A 290 -14.32 13.62 4.97
C GLU A 290 -14.28 13.86 6.49
N ASN A 291 -15.27 14.54 7.03
CA ASN A 291 -15.35 14.85 8.46
C ASN A 291 -15.50 13.58 9.33
N PHE A 292 -16.29 12.61 8.86
CA PHE A 292 -16.49 11.36 9.57
C PHE A 292 -15.20 10.57 9.71
N PHE A 293 -14.50 10.32 8.59
CA PHE A 293 -13.27 9.56 8.61
C PHE A 293 -12.11 10.31 9.28
N ALA A 294 -12.08 11.65 9.19
CA ALA A 294 -11.11 12.45 9.93
C ALA A 294 -11.25 12.33 11.46
N ALA A 295 -12.44 11.96 11.95
CA ALA A 295 -12.69 11.75 13.37
C ALA A 295 -12.53 10.29 13.82
N MET A 296 -12.35 9.36 12.88
CA MET A 296 -12.28 7.92 13.15
C MET A 296 -10.82 7.46 13.25
N HIS A 297 -10.25 7.56 14.44
CA HIS A 297 -8.89 7.08 14.72
C HIS A 297 -8.93 5.90 15.70
N ASP A 298 -8.29 4.79 15.35
CA ASP A 298 -8.12 3.64 16.24
C ASP A 298 -6.73 3.62 16.91
N GLY A 299 -5.81 4.48 16.45
CA GLY A 299 -4.46 4.63 16.97
C GLY A 299 -3.62 3.35 16.81
N LYS A 300 -3.96 2.52 15.82
CA LYS A 300 -3.32 1.23 15.58
C LYS A 300 -2.37 1.28 14.39
N VAL A 301 -1.34 0.45 14.46
CA VAL A 301 -0.39 0.24 13.37
C VAL A 301 -0.46 -1.22 12.94
N TYR A 302 -0.86 -1.44 11.70
CA TYR A 302 -1.01 -2.78 11.14
C TYR A 302 0.22 -3.11 10.30
N GLY A 303 1.06 -4.01 10.79
CA GLY A 303 2.32 -4.37 10.14
C GLY A 303 2.28 -5.75 9.47
N VAL A 304 3.09 -5.90 8.44
CA VAL A 304 3.43 -7.18 7.82
C VAL A 304 4.90 -7.17 7.41
N GLU A 305 5.57 -8.31 7.57
CA GLU A 305 6.98 -8.45 7.23
C GLU A 305 7.22 -9.74 6.44
N PHE A 306 8.14 -9.68 5.49
CA PHE A 306 8.46 -10.76 4.57
C PHE A 306 9.97 -10.95 4.47
N TYR A 307 10.41 -12.19 4.32
CA TYR A 307 11.78 -12.44 3.91
C TYR A 307 12.05 -11.92 2.48
N LYS A 308 13.21 -11.33 2.28
CA LYS A 308 13.71 -11.03 0.93
C LYS A 308 13.95 -12.34 0.18
N HIS A 309 13.79 -12.32 -1.15
CA HIS A 309 14.04 -13.50 -1.98
C HIS A 309 15.44 -14.05 -1.80
N SER A 310 16.45 -13.19 -1.70
CA SER A 310 17.86 -13.60 -1.42
C SER A 310 18.02 -14.37 -0.10
N THR A 311 17.08 -14.25 0.82
CA THR A 311 17.11 -14.91 2.13
C THR A 311 16.20 -16.14 2.15
N SER A 312 15.02 -16.08 1.53
CA SER A 312 14.05 -17.17 1.49
C SER A 312 13.10 -17.03 0.29
N PRO A 313 12.80 -18.14 -0.43
CA PRO A 313 11.81 -18.16 -1.50
C PRO A 313 10.37 -18.21 -1.00
N ALA A 314 10.12 -18.17 0.32
CA ALA A 314 8.78 -18.26 0.89
C ALA A 314 7.93 -17.06 0.50
N SER A 315 6.67 -17.31 0.11
CA SER A 315 5.68 -16.26 -0.10
C SER A 315 5.08 -15.77 1.21
N ALA A 316 4.89 -16.67 2.18
CA ALA A 316 4.37 -16.35 3.48
C ALA A 316 5.34 -15.48 4.29
N GLY A 317 4.80 -14.42 4.85
CA GLY A 317 5.45 -13.56 5.84
C GLY A 317 4.79 -13.73 7.21
N TRP A 318 4.94 -12.73 8.04
CA TRP A 318 4.29 -12.67 9.36
C TRP A 318 3.73 -11.29 9.61
N LYS A 319 2.60 -11.27 10.30
CA LYS A 319 1.94 -10.03 10.71
C LYS A 319 2.60 -9.50 11.97
N THR A 320 2.77 -8.19 12.04
CA THR A 320 3.45 -7.49 13.13
C THR A 320 2.57 -6.39 13.73
N ARG A 321 2.95 -5.81 14.85
CA ARG A 321 2.21 -4.75 15.53
C ARG A 321 0.77 -5.20 15.87
N ASP A 322 -0.19 -4.30 15.75
CA ASP A 322 -1.61 -4.56 16.00
C ASP A 322 -2.23 -5.52 14.97
N ASN A 323 -1.48 -5.90 13.95
CA ASN A 323 -1.89 -6.87 12.93
C ASN A 323 -1.65 -8.33 13.36
N ALA A 324 -0.78 -8.59 14.34
CA ALA A 324 -0.23 -9.92 14.64
C ALA A 324 -1.30 -11.01 14.89
N ALA A 325 -2.40 -10.65 15.57
CA ALA A 325 -3.46 -11.60 15.92
C ALA A 325 -4.66 -11.60 14.96
N LEU A 326 -4.69 -10.71 13.96
CA LEU A 326 -5.84 -10.56 13.07
C LEU A 326 -5.84 -11.65 11.98
N VAL A 327 -7.00 -12.20 11.72
CA VAL A 327 -7.20 -13.26 10.72
C VAL A 327 -8.13 -12.75 9.61
N CYS A 328 -7.77 -13.07 8.36
CA CYS A 328 -8.63 -12.93 7.22
C CYS A 328 -8.67 -14.24 6.43
N GLU A 329 -9.88 -14.71 6.14
CA GLU A 329 -10.17 -15.85 5.29
C GLU A 329 -11.14 -15.42 4.21
N PRO A 330 -10.91 -15.78 2.94
CA PRO A 330 -11.80 -15.38 1.86
C PRO A 330 -13.18 -16.04 1.96
N SER A 331 -14.19 -15.28 1.55
CA SER A 331 -15.60 -15.70 1.49
C SER A 331 -15.95 -16.24 0.11
N THR A 332 -17.13 -16.87 0.03
CA THR A 332 -17.81 -17.19 -1.24
C THR A 332 -19.26 -16.70 -1.19
N ASN A 333 -20.03 -16.90 -2.26
CA ASN A 333 -21.46 -16.62 -2.29
C ASN A 333 -22.28 -17.45 -1.28
N SER A 334 -21.74 -18.59 -0.83
CA SER A 334 -22.43 -19.53 0.05
C SER A 334 -21.79 -19.68 1.43
N LYS A 335 -20.55 -19.21 1.61
CA LYS A 335 -19.82 -19.34 2.86
C LYS A 335 -19.11 -18.04 3.20
N ALA A 336 -19.43 -17.46 4.34
CA ALA A 336 -18.67 -16.34 4.88
C ALA A 336 -17.33 -16.83 5.45
N GLY A 337 -16.24 -16.18 5.07
CA GLY A 337 -14.94 -16.33 5.69
C GLY A 337 -14.85 -15.49 6.98
N ARG A 338 -13.79 -15.70 7.74
CA ARG A 338 -13.48 -14.84 8.89
C ARG A 338 -12.76 -13.57 8.41
N ASP A 339 -13.22 -12.42 8.86
CA ASP A 339 -12.55 -11.14 8.59
C ASP A 339 -12.55 -10.27 9.86
N ASP A 340 -11.40 -10.26 10.55
CA ASP A 340 -11.22 -9.47 11.77
C ASP A 340 -10.99 -7.98 11.47
N TYR A 341 -10.84 -7.59 10.19
CA TYR A 341 -10.52 -6.23 9.76
C TYR A 341 -11.76 -5.39 9.46
N VAL A 342 -12.81 -5.97 8.89
CA VAL A 342 -13.97 -5.23 8.36
C VAL A 342 -14.70 -4.36 9.39
N LYS A 343 -14.51 -4.66 10.68
CA LYS A 343 -15.07 -3.87 11.79
C LYS A 343 -14.25 -2.62 12.13
N ARG A 344 -13.05 -2.45 11.54
CA ARG A 344 -12.17 -1.30 11.75
C ARG A 344 -12.40 -0.27 10.66
N ALA A 345 -12.49 1.02 10.99
CA ALA A 345 -12.78 2.06 10.01
C ALA A 345 -11.80 2.02 8.83
N LEU A 346 -10.50 1.86 9.12
CA LEU A 346 -9.42 1.80 8.13
C LEU A 346 -9.58 0.67 7.09
N PHE A 347 -10.32 -0.40 7.41
CA PHE A 347 -10.54 -1.57 6.56
C PHE A 347 -12.02 -1.81 6.24
N CYS A 348 -12.91 -0.87 6.56
CA CYS A 348 -14.34 -0.98 6.26
C CYS A 348 -14.66 -0.34 4.91
N PRO A 349 -14.86 -1.11 3.84
CA PRO A 349 -15.17 -0.55 2.53
C PRO A 349 -16.65 -0.20 2.42
N PHE A 350 -16.97 0.86 1.66
CA PHE A 350 -18.32 1.30 1.32
C PHE A 350 -18.46 1.37 -0.19
N ASN A 351 -19.45 0.69 -0.75
CA ASN A 351 -19.78 0.86 -2.15
C ASN A 351 -20.48 2.22 -2.35
N VAL A 352 -19.96 3.02 -3.29
CA VAL A 352 -20.45 4.38 -3.55
C VAL A 352 -20.74 4.59 -5.03
N ASP A 353 -21.72 5.45 -5.32
CA ASP A 353 -21.89 6.08 -6.63
C ASP A 353 -21.24 7.46 -6.55
N TYR A 354 -20.24 7.70 -7.40
CA TYR A 354 -19.44 8.92 -7.33
C TYR A 354 -19.15 9.50 -8.71
N THR A 355 -18.88 10.78 -8.72
CA THR A 355 -18.30 11.52 -9.84
C THR A 355 -17.06 12.29 -9.35
N ILE A 356 -16.23 12.75 -10.29
CA ILE A 356 -15.13 13.68 -10.00
C ILE A 356 -15.55 15.06 -10.51
N ASP A 357 -15.51 16.04 -9.64
CA ASP A 357 -15.78 17.42 -10.02
C ASP A 357 -14.70 17.95 -10.97
N ALA A 358 -15.11 18.65 -12.01
CA ALA A 358 -14.19 19.09 -13.07
C ALA A 358 -13.30 20.26 -12.66
N GLU A 359 -13.73 21.08 -11.69
CA GLU A 359 -13.03 22.27 -11.24
C GLU A 359 -12.12 21.99 -10.05
N THR A 360 -12.66 21.30 -9.06
CA THR A 360 -11.94 21.00 -7.82
C THR A 360 -11.12 19.71 -7.90
N LEU A 361 -11.43 18.81 -8.85
CA LEU A 361 -10.88 17.47 -9.00
C LEU A 361 -11.17 16.56 -7.79
N GLU A 362 -12.12 16.97 -6.94
CA GLU A 362 -12.54 16.21 -5.76
C GLU A 362 -13.73 15.29 -6.08
N PRO A 363 -13.87 14.17 -5.36
CA PRO A 363 -15.00 13.27 -5.55
C PRO A 363 -16.27 13.90 -4.99
N LYS A 364 -17.39 13.74 -5.72
CA LYS A 364 -18.76 13.94 -5.25
C LYS A 364 -19.43 12.59 -5.07
N ILE A 365 -20.07 12.36 -3.94
CA ILE A 365 -20.72 11.08 -3.59
C ILE A 365 -22.22 11.28 -3.56
N SER A 366 -22.93 10.72 -4.55
CA SER A 366 -24.37 10.81 -4.69
C SER A 366 -25.15 9.69 -3.99
N ALA A 367 -24.51 8.54 -3.77
CA ALA A 367 -25.10 7.44 -3.01
C ALA A 367 -24.03 6.57 -2.35
N ILE A 368 -24.40 5.99 -1.19
CA ILE A 368 -23.61 4.99 -0.46
C ILE A 368 -24.54 3.83 -0.15
N GLU A 369 -24.17 2.62 -0.57
CA GLU A 369 -24.97 1.41 -0.42
C GLU A 369 -25.39 1.16 1.04
N GLY A 370 -26.70 1.09 1.28
CA GLY A 370 -27.27 0.87 2.62
C GLY A 370 -27.06 2.03 3.62
N VAL A 371 -26.52 3.17 3.17
CA VAL A 371 -26.19 4.32 4.02
C VAL A 371 -26.90 5.60 3.56
N PHE A 372 -26.78 5.95 2.28
CA PHE A 372 -27.28 7.21 1.75
C PHE A 372 -27.67 7.12 0.27
N GLY A 373 -28.73 7.83 -0.12
CA GLY A 373 -29.16 7.96 -1.51
C GLY A 373 -29.68 6.66 -2.12
N THR A 374 -29.90 6.67 -3.42
CA THR A 374 -30.35 5.48 -4.18
C THR A 374 -29.16 4.86 -4.89
N TYR A 375 -28.54 3.89 -4.24
CA TYR A 375 -27.44 3.15 -4.82
C TYR A 375 -27.94 2.10 -5.82
N ASN A 376 -27.41 2.13 -7.05
CA ASN A 376 -27.70 1.13 -8.07
C ASN A 376 -26.43 0.78 -8.86
N ALA A 377 -25.80 -0.33 -8.51
CA ALA A 377 -24.55 -0.75 -9.15
C ALA A 377 -24.68 -1.04 -10.65
N LYS A 378 -25.88 -1.40 -11.14
CA LYS A 378 -26.10 -1.73 -12.58
C LYS A 378 -26.38 -0.51 -13.44
N ALA A 379 -26.86 0.57 -12.86
CA ALA A 379 -27.17 1.81 -13.55
C ALA A 379 -26.81 3.01 -12.65
N PRO A 380 -25.55 3.25 -12.39
CA PRO A 380 -25.11 4.36 -11.56
C PRO A 380 -25.31 5.70 -12.27
N ALA A 381 -25.52 6.76 -11.51
CA ALA A 381 -25.52 8.12 -12.01
C ALA A 381 -24.10 8.57 -12.42
N GLY A 382 -23.10 8.09 -11.71
CA GLY A 382 -21.67 8.33 -11.95
C GLY A 382 -20.91 7.04 -12.25
N LEU A 383 -20.02 6.68 -11.36
CA LEU A 383 -19.20 5.46 -11.38
C LEU A 383 -19.38 4.73 -10.03
N ILE A 384 -19.39 3.41 -10.07
CA ILE A 384 -19.35 2.62 -8.83
C ILE A 384 -17.92 2.48 -8.36
N GLY A 385 -17.70 2.93 -7.12
CA GLY A 385 -16.41 2.81 -6.42
C GLY A 385 -16.55 2.14 -5.07
N VAL A 386 -15.41 1.85 -4.51
CA VAL A 386 -15.24 1.44 -3.11
C VAL A 386 -14.55 2.59 -2.38
N MET A 387 -15.25 3.20 -1.45
CA MET A 387 -14.74 4.23 -0.54
C MET A 387 -14.29 3.57 0.75
N GLN A 388 -13.19 4.06 1.29
CA GLN A 388 -12.73 3.68 2.62
C GLN A 388 -11.86 4.79 3.24
N GLN A 389 -11.64 4.70 4.53
CA GLN A 389 -10.78 5.64 5.24
C GLN A 389 -9.41 5.71 4.60
N GLY A 390 -8.85 6.91 4.48
CA GLY A 390 -7.50 7.15 4.04
C GLY A 390 -6.49 6.66 5.07
N GLY A 391 -5.34 6.21 4.60
CA GLY A 391 -4.31 5.68 5.49
C GLY A 391 -2.92 6.14 5.11
N TRP A 392 -2.00 5.86 6.00
CA TRP A 392 -0.59 6.17 5.92
C TRP A 392 0.22 4.89 5.89
N VAL A 393 1.18 4.79 5.00
CA VAL A 393 2.03 3.61 4.81
C VAL A 393 3.48 3.95 5.09
N ARG A 394 4.17 3.04 5.75
CA ARG A 394 5.61 3.02 5.93
C ARG A 394 6.16 1.74 5.34
N TYR A 395 7.21 1.85 4.54
CA TYR A 395 8.06 0.73 4.15
C TYR A 395 9.32 0.75 5.00
N TYR A 396 9.83 -0.41 5.39
CA TYR A 396 11.13 -0.53 6.06
C TYR A 396 11.89 -1.75 5.58
N ASP A 397 13.20 -1.61 5.56
CA ASP A 397 14.16 -2.67 5.23
C ASP A 397 14.85 -3.12 6.52
N ALA A 398 14.69 -4.39 6.87
CA ALA A 398 15.29 -5.02 8.05
C ALA A 398 16.51 -5.90 7.70
N GLY A 399 17.12 -5.68 6.53
CA GLY A 399 18.27 -6.42 6.04
C GLY A 399 17.91 -7.74 5.36
N SER A 400 17.58 -8.79 6.11
CA SER A 400 17.14 -10.09 5.56
C SER A 400 15.64 -10.13 5.23
N SER A 401 14.88 -9.19 5.74
CA SER A 401 13.46 -9.01 5.55
C SER A 401 13.12 -7.57 5.20
N PHE A 402 11.90 -7.33 4.81
CA PHE A 402 11.32 -6.00 4.59
C PHE A 402 9.86 -6.04 5.04
N GLY A 403 9.31 -4.89 5.36
CA GLY A 403 7.94 -4.81 5.84
C GLY A 403 7.21 -3.55 5.45
N TYR A 404 5.90 -3.61 5.61
CA TYR A 404 4.99 -2.49 5.48
C TYR A 404 4.23 -2.32 6.79
N GLU A 405 4.07 -1.08 7.20
CA GLU A 405 3.19 -0.68 8.30
C GLU A 405 2.12 0.27 7.75
N TYR A 406 0.89 0.12 8.21
CA TYR A 406 -0.27 0.89 7.76
C TYR A 406 -1.05 1.41 8.97
N ALA A 407 -1.40 2.69 8.96
CA ALA A 407 -2.09 3.36 10.05
C ALA A 407 -3.10 4.38 9.52
N ASP A 408 -4.06 4.80 10.34
CA ASP A 408 -5.06 5.82 9.99
C ASP A 408 -4.56 7.26 10.16
N GLU A 409 -3.37 7.44 10.76
CA GLU A 409 -2.71 8.73 10.93
C GLU A 409 -1.20 8.65 10.69
N ARG A 410 -0.53 9.80 10.61
CA ARG A 410 0.93 9.87 10.47
C ARG A 410 1.61 9.58 11.80
N VAL A 411 2.02 8.34 12.02
CA VAL A 411 2.67 7.88 13.25
C VAL A 411 4.10 8.42 13.40
N SER A 412 4.81 8.60 12.29
CA SER A 412 6.16 9.19 12.26
C SER A 412 6.43 9.86 10.90
N SER A 413 7.58 10.53 10.77
CA SER A 413 8.01 11.13 9.50
C SER A 413 8.23 10.10 8.38
N GLU A 414 8.38 8.81 8.70
CA GLU A 414 8.56 7.73 7.73
C GLU A 414 7.23 7.19 7.16
N PHE A 415 6.08 7.67 7.68
CA PHE A 415 4.78 7.36 7.16
C PHE A 415 4.37 8.37 6.10
N TYR A 416 3.98 7.87 4.94
CA TYR A 416 3.52 8.62 3.78
C TYR A 416 2.03 8.35 3.53
N PRO A 417 1.23 9.35 3.14
CA PRO A 417 -0.18 9.12 2.86
C PRO A 417 -0.31 8.27 1.59
N LEU A 418 -1.31 7.40 1.54
CA LEU A 418 -1.66 6.74 0.29
C LEU A 418 -1.99 7.80 -0.77
N GLU A 419 -1.41 7.67 -1.95
CA GLU A 419 -1.47 8.73 -2.98
C GLU A 419 -2.91 9.10 -3.40
N ALA A 420 -3.85 8.14 -3.36
CA ALA A 420 -5.24 8.39 -3.63
C ALA A 420 -5.92 9.36 -2.63
N THR A 421 -5.28 9.67 -1.50
CA THR A 421 -5.76 10.63 -0.51
C THR A 421 -5.20 12.03 -0.69
N VAL A 422 -4.11 12.22 -1.44
CA VAL A 422 -3.48 13.53 -1.61
C VAL A 422 -4.25 14.34 -2.65
N LYS A 423 -4.86 15.45 -2.22
CA LYS A 423 -5.70 16.30 -3.06
C LYS A 423 -4.88 17.03 -4.12
N ALA A 424 -5.35 17.03 -5.36
CA ALA A 424 -4.69 17.75 -6.45
C ALA A 424 -4.81 19.27 -6.33
N SER A 425 -5.80 19.76 -5.58
CA SER A 425 -6.13 21.17 -5.43
C SER A 425 -5.13 21.96 -4.55
N ASP A 426 -4.71 21.35 -3.44
CA ASP A 426 -3.95 22.03 -2.40
C ASP A 426 -2.85 21.16 -1.73
N ASN A 427 -2.65 19.95 -2.22
CA ASN A 427 -1.73 18.94 -1.66
C ASN A 427 -2.06 18.49 -0.22
N SER A 428 -3.21 18.86 0.34
CA SER A 428 -3.65 18.34 1.63
C SER A 428 -4.05 16.87 1.54
N VAL A 429 -4.09 16.20 2.68
CA VAL A 429 -4.47 14.78 2.74
C VAL A 429 -5.96 14.66 3.06
N ARG A 430 -6.71 14.01 2.17
CA ARG A 430 -8.12 13.66 2.37
C ARG A 430 -8.22 12.47 3.32
N SER A 431 -9.21 12.47 4.18
CA SER A 431 -9.44 11.42 5.18
C SER A 431 -10.03 10.12 4.60
N PHE A 432 -10.41 10.10 3.33
CA PHE A 432 -10.90 8.93 2.61
C PHE A 432 -10.35 8.85 1.20
N MET A 433 -10.52 7.70 0.57
CA MET A 433 -10.18 7.46 -0.83
C MET A 433 -11.27 6.63 -1.49
N ILE A 434 -11.36 6.70 -2.82
CA ILE A 434 -12.29 5.91 -3.63
C ILE A 434 -11.50 5.21 -4.72
N HIS A 435 -11.68 3.91 -4.85
CA HIS A 435 -11.17 3.08 -5.94
C HIS A 435 -12.34 2.59 -6.78
N ALA A 436 -12.21 2.55 -8.11
CA ALA A 436 -13.26 1.97 -8.95
C ALA A 436 -13.47 0.49 -8.61
N LYS A 437 -14.74 0.09 -8.40
CA LYS A 437 -15.06 -1.28 -7.95
C LYS A 437 -14.83 -2.32 -9.04
N TYR A 438 -15.18 -2.01 -10.29
CA TYR A 438 -15.25 -2.98 -11.39
C TYR A 438 -14.25 -2.71 -12.51
N ALA A 439 -13.88 -3.74 -13.23
CA ALA A 439 -13.24 -3.61 -14.53
C ALA A 439 -14.13 -2.80 -15.49
N ALA A 440 -13.51 -2.09 -16.43
CA ALA A 440 -14.23 -1.24 -17.36
C ALA A 440 -15.27 -2.03 -18.18
N GLY A 441 -16.47 -1.51 -18.22
CA GLY A 441 -17.56 -1.94 -19.09
C GLY A 441 -18.24 -0.74 -19.72
N TYR A 442 -19.11 -0.95 -20.71
CA TYR A 442 -19.85 0.13 -21.33
C TYR A 442 -21.17 0.35 -20.60
N GLY A 443 -21.46 1.60 -20.21
CA GLY A 443 -22.74 2.01 -19.70
C GLY A 443 -23.80 2.15 -20.79
N ALA A 444 -25.04 2.38 -20.41
CA ALA A 444 -26.14 2.64 -21.34
C ALA A 444 -25.93 3.89 -22.23
N ASP A 445 -25.08 4.82 -21.78
CA ASP A 445 -24.63 6.01 -22.51
C ASP A 445 -23.53 5.72 -23.56
N GLY A 446 -23.13 4.47 -23.72
CA GLY A 446 -22.08 4.03 -24.61
C GLY A 446 -20.65 4.39 -24.17
N LYS A 447 -20.48 5.00 -22.99
CA LYS A 447 -19.17 5.38 -22.44
C LYS A 447 -18.64 4.29 -21.49
N LEU A 448 -17.31 4.24 -21.35
CA LEU A 448 -16.72 3.37 -20.33
C LEU A 448 -17.22 3.75 -18.93
N GLY A 449 -17.48 2.77 -18.10
CA GLY A 449 -17.94 2.92 -16.73
C GLY A 449 -17.42 1.85 -15.80
N SER A 450 -17.54 2.10 -14.49
CA SER A 450 -17.44 1.12 -13.43
C SER A 450 -18.87 0.82 -12.97
N LEU A 451 -19.44 -0.29 -13.43
CA LEU A 451 -20.82 -0.69 -13.17
C LEU A 451 -20.96 -2.22 -13.18
N SER A 452 -21.92 -2.75 -12.42
CA SER A 452 -22.21 -4.18 -12.32
C SER A 452 -22.95 -4.72 -13.54
N GLY A 453 -22.68 -5.95 -13.93
CA GLY A 453 -23.39 -6.68 -15.01
C GLY A 453 -22.91 -6.33 -16.42
N ALA A 454 -21.98 -5.40 -16.58
CA ALA A 454 -21.45 -5.04 -17.88
C ALA A 454 -20.47 -6.09 -18.40
N ALA A 455 -20.48 -6.31 -19.73
CA ALA A 455 -19.39 -7.04 -20.37
C ALA A 455 -18.07 -6.30 -20.18
N CYS A 456 -17.01 -7.02 -19.85
CA CYS A 456 -15.68 -6.45 -19.72
C CYS A 456 -15.29 -5.80 -21.05
N ALA A 457 -14.85 -4.54 -21.01
CA ALA A 457 -14.38 -3.84 -22.21
C ALA A 457 -13.02 -4.37 -22.61
N ILE A 458 -13.02 -5.28 -23.57
CA ILE A 458 -11.84 -5.91 -24.16
C ILE A 458 -11.77 -5.60 -25.66
N ARG A 459 -10.68 -5.98 -26.30
CA ARG A 459 -10.43 -5.82 -27.77
C ARG A 459 -10.18 -4.39 -28.25
N THR A 460 -10.60 -3.38 -27.50
CA THR A 460 -10.48 -1.96 -27.87
C THR A 460 -9.62 -1.16 -26.90
N ILE A 461 -9.30 -1.72 -25.75
CA ILE A 461 -8.53 -1.05 -24.69
C ILE A 461 -7.04 -1.23 -24.93
N SER A 462 -6.33 -0.10 -24.91
CA SER A 462 -4.87 0.03 -24.81
C SER A 462 -4.58 1.21 -23.90
N HIS A 463 -3.33 1.49 -23.58
CA HIS A 463 -2.96 2.72 -22.86
C HIS A 463 -3.56 3.95 -23.58
N ASN A 464 -3.33 4.10 -24.87
CA ASN A 464 -3.77 5.26 -25.63
C ASN A 464 -5.29 5.37 -25.80
N SER A 465 -5.95 4.26 -26.13
CA SER A 465 -7.39 4.29 -26.43
C SER A 465 -8.19 4.58 -25.15
N GLN A 466 -7.85 3.98 -24.02
CA GLN A 466 -8.61 4.22 -22.78
C GLN A 466 -8.54 5.68 -22.32
N ILE A 467 -7.40 6.38 -22.52
CA ILE A 467 -7.28 7.81 -22.20
C ILE A 467 -8.37 8.62 -22.92
N SER A 468 -8.51 8.41 -24.23
CA SER A 468 -9.53 9.09 -25.02
C SER A 468 -10.96 8.68 -24.62
N MET A 469 -11.16 7.40 -24.32
CA MET A 469 -12.48 6.86 -23.96
C MET A 469 -12.94 7.36 -22.59
N TRP A 470 -12.06 7.40 -21.57
CA TRP A 470 -12.39 7.95 -20.27
C TRP A 470 -12.61 9.47 -20.30
N LYS A 471 -11.86 10.21 -21.11
CA LYS A 471 -12.04 11.66 -21.29
C LYS A 471 -13.40 12.03 -21.91
N GLN A 472 -14.15 11.09 -22.48
CA GLN A 472 -15.55 11.32 -22.87
C GLN A 472 -16.48 11.60 -21.67
N ARG A 473 -16.07 11.24 -20.44
CA ARG A 473 -16.77 11.61 -19.18
C ARG A 473 -16.30 12.94 -18.61
N GLY A 474 -15.19 13.48 -19.08
CA GLY A 474 -14.56 14.73 -18.65
C GLY A 474 -13.05 14.59 -18.59
N ALA A 475 -12.33 15.70 -18.67
CA ALA A 475 -10.86 15.72 -18.64
C ALA A 475 -10.27 15.18 -17.33
N GLN A 476 -11.04 15.19 -16.24
CA GLN A 476 -10.67 14.70 -14.92
C GLN A 476 -10.74 13.18 -14.79
N TYR A 477 -11.19 12.43 -15.80
CA TYR A 477 -11.25 10.98 -15.80
C TYR A 477 -10.12 10.38 -16.61
N CYS A 478 -9.54 9.31 -16.09
CA CYS A 478 -8.55 8.46 -16.77
C CYS A 478 -8.84 6.98 -16.51
N GLY A 479 -8.07 6.12 -17.15
CA GLY A 479 -8.06 4.69 -16.84
C GLY A 479 -7.38 4.38 -15.50
N LYS A 480 -7.19 3.09 -15.21
CA LYS A 480 -6.60 2.60 -13.96
C LYS A 480 -5.30 3.32 -13.61
N SER A 481 -5.22 3.76 -12.37
CA SER A 481 -3.98 4.28 -11.79
C SER A 481 -3.14 3.14 -11.20
N TYR A 482 -1.81 3.31 -11.23
CA TYR A 482 -0.93 2.41 -10.48
C TYR A 482 -1.21 2.46 -8.96
N ALA A 483 -1.63 3.62 -8.44
CA ALA A 483 -1.98 3.77 -7.03
C ALA A 483 -3.19 2.93 -6.62
N ASP A 484 -4.15 2.70 -7.54
CA ASP A 484 -5.25 1.76 -7.31
C ASP A 484 -4.74 0.32 -7.21
N GLY A 485 -3.77 -0.08 -8.04
CA GLY A 485 -3.15 -1.41 -7.98
C GLY A 485 -2.35 -1.63 -6.73
N GLY A 486 -1.48 -0.68 -6.39
CA GLY A 486 -0.63 -0.74 -5.19
C GLY A 486 -1.42 -0.78 -3.89
N PHE A 487 -2.58 -0.13 -3.84
CA PHE A 487 -3.49 -0.25 -2.71
C PHE A 487 -4.03 -1.67 -2.54
N VAL A 488 -4.45 -2.32 -3.62
CA VAL A 488 -4.96 -3.72 -3.58
C VAL A 488 -3.86 -4.68 -3.11
N ASP A 489 -2.63 -4.51 -3.60
CA ASP A 489 -1.47 -5.29 -3.14
C ASP A 489 -1.23 -5.12 -1.63
N LEU A 490 -1.21 -3.87 -1.16
CA LEU A 490 -1.01 -3.55 0.26
C LEU A 490 -2.09 -4.19 1.13
N MET A 491 -3.36 -4.11 0.75
CA MET A 491 -4.46 -4.72 1.48
C MET A 491 -4.33 -6.24 1.53
N PHE A 492 -3.95 -6.86 0.42
CA PHE A 492 -3.70 -8.30 0.41
C PHE A 492 -2.56 -8.68 1.37
N TRP A 493 -1.43 -8.01 1.28
CA TRP A 493 -0.27 -8.30 2.13
C TRP A 493 -0.57 -8.15 3.61
N LEU A 494 -1.24 -7.08 4.01
CA LEU A 494 -1.62 -6.84 5.41
C LEU A 494 -2.61 -7.88 5.93
N LYS A 495 -3.66 -8.18 5.14
CA LYS A 495 -4.75 -9.06 5.60
C LYS A 495 -4.37 -10.53 5.62
N TYR A 496 -3.54 -10.97 4.68
CA TYR A 496 -3.19 -12.39 4.51
C TYR A 496 -1.77 -12.74 4.95
N GLY A 497 -0.87 -11.77 5.12
CA GLY A 497 0.52 -12.02 5.49
C GLY A 497 1.26 -12.85 4.44
N ASP A 498 0.94 -12.68 3.17
CA ASP A 498 1.50 -13.44 2.06
C ASP A 498 1.80 -12.51 0.87
N LYS A 499 2.93 -12.69 0.19
CA LYS A 499 3.28 -11.93 -1.02
C LYS A 499 2.52 -12.41 -2.25
N ALA A 500 2.10 -13.68 -2.27
CA ALA A 500 1.46 -14.33 -3.41
C ALA A 500 -0.04 -14.50 -3.18
N ASN A 501 -0.87 -13.67 -3.83
CA ASN A 501 -2.33 -13.79 -3.73
C ASN A 501 -2.83 -15.17 -4.16
N ALA A 502 -2.12 -15.85 -5.05
CA ALA A 502 -2.47 -17.18 -5.53
C ALA A 502 -2.49 -18.27 -4.43
N SER A 503 -1.91 -18.01 -3.25
CA SER A 503 -2.01 -18.89 -2.09
C SER A 503 -3.41 -18.89 -1.45
N LYS A 504 -4.18 -17.80 -1.66
CA LYS A 504 -5.50 -17.58 -1.05
C LYS A 504 -6.59 -17.38 -2.10
N MET A 505 -6.33 -16.53 -3.12
CA MET A 505 -7.26 -16.20 -4.18
C MET A 505 -6.52 -16.16 -5.51
N GLN A 506 -6.80 -17.12 -6.38
CA GLN A 506 -6.04 -17.29 -7.62
C GLN A 506 -6.48 -16.36 -8.74
N GLY A 507 -7.71 -15.88 -8.72
CA GLY A 507 -8.28 -15.12 -9.82
C GLY A 507 -8.54 -15.96 -11.07
N CYS A 508 -9.06 -15.34 -12.11
CA CYS A 508 -9.35 -15.97 -13.37
C CYS A 508 -8.11 -16.04 -14.25
N ARG A 509 -7.20 -16.98 -13.98
CA ARG A 509 -5.88 -17.10 -14.64
C ARG A 509 -5.64 -18.38 -15.42
N SER A 510 -6.53 -19.38 -15.29
CA SER A 510 -6.41 -20.71 -15.92
C SER A 510 -7.75 -21.13 -16.49
N TYR A 511 -8.37 -20.22 -17.28
CA TYR A 511 -9.74 -20.39 -17.78
C TYR A 511 -9.89 -20.14 -19.28
N ALA A 512 -8.84 -20.29 -20.05
CA ALA A 512 -8.85 -20.05 -21.49
C ALA A 512 -9.22 -21.32 -22.28
N TYR A 513 -10.49 -21.64 -22.37
CA TYR A 513 -11.01 -22.79 -23.10
C TYR A 513 -11.65 -22.41 -24.43
N THR A 514 -11.51 -23.29 -25.42
CA THR A 514 -12.24 -23.27 -26.68
C THR A 514 -12.85 -24.65 -26.88
N TYR A 515 -14.19 -24.75 -26.95
CA TYR A 515 -14.90 -26.02 -27.08
C TYR A 515 -15.85 -26.02 -28.27
N ALA A 516 -15.94 -27.13 -28.97
CA ALA A 516 -16.84 -27.32 -30.10
C ALA A 516 -18.29 -27.53 -29.62
N ILE A 517 -19.24 -26.93 -30.32
CA ILE A 517 -20.67 -27.23 -30.15
C ILE A 517 -20.94 -28.58 -30.81
N THR A 518 -21.56 -29.49 -30.08
CA THR A 518 -21.79 -30.88 -30.52
C THR A 518 -23.15 -31.10 -31.15
N VAL A 519 -24.14 -30.27 -30.83
CA VAL A 519 -25.50 -30.35 -31.36
C VAL A 519 -25.94 -28.95 -31.84
N ALA A 520 -26.37 -28.86 -33.10
CA ALA A 520 -26.92 -27.63 -33.64
C ALA A 520 -28.27 -27.28 -32.99
N GLN A 521 -28.51 -26.01 -32.76
CA GLN A 521 -29.74 -25.51 -32.17
C GLN A 521 -30.27 -24.30 -32.99
N THR A 522 -31.58 -24.13 -33.02
CA THR A 522 -32.25 -22.96 -33.62
C THR A 522 -33.05 -22.25 -32.56
N ASP A 523 -32.91 -20.93 -32.49
CA ASP A 523 -33.61 -20.03 -31.56
C ASP A 523 -33.54 -20.50 -30.09
N ALA A 524 -32.33 -20.93 -29.66
CA ALA A 524 -32.10 -21.46 -28.33
C ALA A 524 -31.28 -20.48 -27.47
N LYS A 525 -31.58 -20.40 -26.18
CA LYS A 525 -30.77 -19.65 -25.18
C LYS A 525 -29.77 -20.59 -24.52
N SER A 526 -29.18 -21.48 -25.28
CA SER A 526 -28.21 -22.46 -24.81
C SER A 526 -27.28 -22.92 -25.89
N VAL A 527 -26.19 -23.56 -25.52
CA VAL A 527 -25.32 -24.34 -26.43
C VAL A 527 -25.13 -25.74 -25.83
N ILE A 528 -24.91 -26.73 -26.74
CA ILE A 528 -24.69 -28.12 -26.34
C ILE A 528 -23.20 -28.45 -26.54
N LEU A 529 -22.55 -28.89 -25.50
CA LEU A 529 -21.12 -29.24 -25.46
C LEU A 529 -20.94 -30.69 -25.00
N LYS A 530 -19.79 -31.29 -25.28
CA LYS A 530 -19.42 -32.55 -24.61
C LYS A 530 -19.49 -32.39 -23.11
N LYS A 531 -19.96 -33.43 -22.41
CA LYS A 531 -20.07 -33.45 -20.96
C LYS A 531 -18.75 -33.17 -20.26
N THR A 532 -17.63 -33.70 -20.81
CA THR A 532 -16.28 -33.46 -20.30
C THR A 532 -15.82 -32.02 -20.47
N ASP A 533 -16.24 -31.36 -21.55
CA ASP A 533 -15.87 -29.97 -21.84
C ASP A 533 -16.70 -29.00 -20.97
N ALA A 534 -18.01 -29.26 -20.88
CA ALA A 534 -18.92 -28.48 -20.05
C ALA A 534 -18.55 -28.54 -18.55
N ALA A 535 -18.01 -29.66 -18.08
CA ALA A 535 -17.53 -29.82 -16.68
C ALA A 535 -16.36 -28.88 -16.32
N ASN A 536 -15.65 -28.33 -17.31
CA ASN A 536 -14.60 -27.35 -17.05
C ASN A 536 -15.13 -25.92 -16.90
N LEU A 537 -16.37 -25.68 -17.33
CA LEU A 537 -16.98 -24.36 -17.27
C LEU A 537 -17.51 -24.05 -15.87
N VAL A 538 -17.62 -22.77 -15.56
CA VAL A 538 -18.11 -22.27 -14.27
C VAL A 538 -19.37 -21.44 -14.51
N VAL A 539 -20.43 -21.76 -13.76
CA VAL A 539 -21.67 -20.96 -13.78
C VAL A 539 -21.36 -19.53 -13.31
N GLY A 540 -21.92 -18.54 -14.00
CA GLY A 540 -21.62 -17.11 -13.77
C GLY A 540 -20.49 -16.58 -14.67
N SER A 541 -19.67 -17.44 -15.29
CA SER A 541 -18.62 -17.00 -16.22
C SER A 541 -19.21 -16.57 -17.58
N ALA A 542 -18.42 -15.83 -18.34
CA ALA A 542 -18.81 -15.35 -19.66
C ALA A 542 -18.15 -16.14 -20.80
N ILE A 543 -18.90 -16.35 -21.87
CA ILE A 543 -18.42 -16.98 -23.11
C ILE A 543 -18.80 -16.17 -24.33
N ASP A 544 -17.96 -16.27 -25.36
CA ASP A 544 -18.30 -15.92 -26.74
C ASP A 544 -18.72 -17.16 -27.51
N VAL A 545 -19.58 -16.98 -28.51
CA VAL A 545 -20.01 -18.04 -29.41
C VAL A 545 -19.79 -17.60 -30.86
N GLY A 546 -19.06 -18.38 -31.66
CA GLY A 546 -18.76 -18.11 -33.06
C GLY A 546 -17.94 -19.21 -33.70
N ASP A 547 -16.95 -18.87 -34.55
CA ASP A 547 -16.09 -19.87 -35.21
C ASP A 547 -14.94 -20.36 -34.28
N GLY A 548 -14.64 -19.62 -33.20
CA GLY A 548 -13.64 -19.97 -32.21
C GLY A 548 -12.20 -19.95 -32.74
N SER A 549 -11.95 -19.39 -33.93
CA SER A 549 -10.63 -19.42 -34.58
C SER A 549 -9.61 -18.51 -33.91
N ASP A 550 -10.04 -17.32 -33.48
CA ASP A 550 -9.21 -16.28 -32.88
C ASP A 550 -10.12 -15.36 -32.06
N ARG A 551 -9.89 -15.29 -30.74
CA ARG A 551 -10.72 -14.47 -29.83
C ARG A 551 -10.75 -12.97 -30.15
N GLN A 552 -9.79 -12.47 -30.93
CA GLN A 552 -9.76 -11.08 -31.39
C GLN A 552 -10.69 -10.85 -32.59
N LYS A 553 -10.93 -11.85 -33.43
CA LYS A 553 -11.73 -11.71 -34.63
C LYS A 553 -13.22 -11.68 -34.36
N ALA A 554 -13.94 -10.81 -35.07
CA ALA A 554 -15.39 -10.68 -34.93
C ALA A 554 -16.15 -12.00 -35.20
N SER A 555 -15.63 -12.88 -36.04
CA SER A 555 -16.22 -14.19 -36.32
C SER A 555 -16.29 -15.10 -35.08
N SER A 556 -15.38 -14.95 -34.15
CA SER A 556 -15.33 -15.78 -32.92
C SER A 556 -16.39 -15.42 -31.88
N TYR A 557 -17.06 -14.27 -32.04
CA TYR A 557 -18.16 -13.83 -31.18
C TYR A 557 -19.38 -13.32 -31.96
N ALA A 558 -19.49 -13.74 -33.24
CA ALA A 558 -20.54 -13.29 -34.14
C ALA A 558 -21.92 -13.82 -33.78
N VAL A 559 -22.03 -14.96 -33.11
CA VAL A 559 -23.29 -15.57 -32.69
C VAL A 559 -23.76 -15.06 -31.35
N ALA A 560 -22.86 -14.99 -30.38
CA ALA A 560 -23.10 -14.33 -29.10
C ALA A 560 -21.77 -13.82 -28.52
N SER A 561 -21.82 -12.68 -27.83
CA SER A 561 -20.65 -12.09 -27.19
C SER A 561 -20.91 -11.90 -25.69
N SER A 562 -19.96 -12.31 -24.87
CA SER A 562 -20.01 -12.16 -23.42
C SER A 562 -21.30 -12.70 -22.77
N ALA A 563 -21.82 -13.80 -23.28
CA ALA A 563 -23.00 -14.45 -22.70
C ALA A 563 -22.64 -15.14 -21.39
N VAL A 564 -23.42 -14.88 -20.32
CA VAL A 564 -23.16 -15.49 -19.00
C VAL A 564 -23.78 -16.89 -18.94
N ILE A 565 -23.05 -17.84 -18.39
CA ILE A 565 -23.53 -19.18 -18.13
C ILE A 565 -24.44 -19.16 -16.91
N LEU A 566 -25.72 -19.48 -17.10
CA LEU A 566 -26.73 -19.51 -16.03
C LEU A 566 -26.80 -20.86 -15.33
N SER A 567 -26.72 -21.97 -16.08
CA SER A 567 -26.70 -23.34 -15.55
C SER A 567 -26.06 -24.28 -16.56
N ILE A 568 -25.63 -25.45 -16.06
CA ILE A 568 -25.10 -26.56 -16.85
C ILE A 568 -25.89 -27.80 -16.44
N GLU A 569 -26.59 -28.42 -17.40
CA GLU A 569 -27.50 -29.53 -17.20
C GLU A 569 -27.17 -30.71 -18.10
N ALA A 570 -27.56 -31.89 -17.74
CA ALA A 570 -27.45 -33.05 -18.62
C ALA A 570 -28.35 -32.84 -19.87
N TYR A 571 -27.83 -33.08 -21.05
CA TYR A 571 -28.61 -33.07 -22.30
C TYR A 571 -28.86 -34.48 -22.79
N ASP A 572 -27.83 -35.28 -22.86
CA ASP A 572 -27.87 -36.74 -23.13
C ASP A 572 -26.68 -37.42 -22.42
N ASP A 573 -26.42 -38.70 -22.70
CA ASP A 573 -25.35 -39.45 -22.05
C ASP A 573 -23.94 -38.85 -22.26
N ASN A 574 -23.71 -38.19 -23.40
CA ASN A 574 -22.42 -37.69 -23.83
C ASN A 574 -22.31 -36.15 -23.76
N ASN A 575 -23.43 -35.45 -23.67
CA ASN A 575 -23.48 -34.00 -23.81
C ASN A 575 -24.18 -33.33 -22.64
N SER A 576 -23.82 -32.09 -22.40
CA SER A 576 -24.46 -31.18 -21.47
C SER A 576 -24.98 -29.94 -22.19
N ARG A 577 -26.12 -29.43 -21.72
CA ARG A 577 -26.68 -28.14 -22.08
C ARG A 577 -26.10 -27.06 -21.18
N VAL A 578 -25.58 -26.02 -21.81
CA VAL A 578 -25.08 -24.80 -21.13
C VAL A 578 -26.07 -23.69 -21.42
N ASN A 579 -26.90 -23.33 -20.44
CA ASN A 579 -27.90 -22.28 -20.52
C ASN A 579 -27.24 -20.89 -20.36
N LEU A 580 -27.67 -19.91 -21.17
CA LEU A 580 -27.05 -18.61 -21.31
C LEU A 580 -28.04 -17.47 -21.05
N ASP A 581 -27.57 -16.33 -20.54
CA ASP A 581 -28.34 -15.10 -20.30
C ASP A 581 -28.53 -14.29 -21.59
N LEU A 582 -29.17 -14.82 -22.55
CA LEU A 582 -29.40 -14.17 -23.83
C LEU A 582 -30.76 -13.45 -23.87
N ALA A 583 -30.81 -12.25 -24.45
CA ALA A 583 -32.05 -11.53 -24.67
C ALA A 583 -32.97 -12.27 -25.64
N ALA A 584 -32.40 -12.79 -26.74
CA ALA A 584 -33.08 -13.60 -27.77
C ALA A 584 -32.37 -14.94 -27.94
N GLY A 585 -33.06 -15.94 -28.53
CA GLY A 585 -32.44 -17.19 -28.88
C GLY A 585 -31.40 -17.00 -29.98
N ILE A 586 -30.41 -17.90 -30.02
CA ILE A 586 -29.35 -17.93 -31.04
C ILE A 586 -29.46 -19.20 -31.86
N THR A 587 -28.97 -19.14 -33.09
CA THR A 587 -28.85 -20.31 -33.96
C THR A 587 -27.39 -20.74 -34.05
N THR A 588 -27.13 -21.99 -33.72
CA THR A 588 -25.78 -22.57 -33.70
C THR A 588 -25.70 -23.81 -34.61
N THR A 589 -24.52 -24.08 -35.11
CA THR A 589 -24.17 -25.27 -35.88
C THR A 589 -23.03 -26.01 -35.20
N THR A 590 -22.73 -27.22 -35.62
CA THR A 590 -21.59 -28.00 -35.11
C THR A 590 -20.23 -27.48 -35.55
N SER A 591 -20.19 -26.49 -36.48
CA SER A 591 -18.98 -25.77 -36.84
C SER A 591 -18.69 -24.62 -35.83
N ASN A 592 -19.68 -24.20 -35.06
CA ASN A 592 -19.48 -23.18 -34.04
C ASN A 592 -18.72 -23.73 -32.84
N LYS A 593 -18.05 -22.82 -32.13
CA LYS A 593 -17.34 -23.07 -30.88
C LYS A 593 -17.69 -22.02 -29.86
N ILE A 594 -17.47 -22.35 -28.62
CA ILE A 594 -17.43 -21.36 -27.55
C ILE A 594 -15.98 -21.00 -27.23
N ASN A 595 -15.76 -19.76 -26.80
CA ASN A 595 -14.53 -19.31 -26.14
C ASN A 595 -14.88 -18.75 -24.78
N THR A 596 -14.21 -19.21 -23.72
CA THR A 596 -14.26 -18.50 -22.44
C THR A 596 -13.54 -17.16 -22.58
N ILE A 597 -14.10 -16.11 -21.95
CA ILE A 597 -13.54 -14.76 -21.96
C ILE A 597 -13.56 -14.16 -20.56
N ALA A 598 -13.10 -12.92 -20.42
CA ALA A 598 -13.17 -12.20 -19.17
C ALA A 598 -14.61 -12.17 -18.62
N TRP A 599 -14.74 -12.39 -17.32
CA TRP A 599 -16.03 -12.36 -16.63
C TRP A 599 -16.67 -10.97 -16.73
N ARG A 600 -17.99 -10.91 -16.68
CA ARG A 600 -18.68 -9.64 -16.55
C ARG A 600 -18.41 -9.04 -15.17
N SER A 601 -18.38 -7.71 -15.12
CA SER A 601 -18.29 -6.97 -13.86
C SER A 601 -19.46 -7.31 -12.92
N GLY A 602 -19.20 -7.27 -11.60
CA GLY A 602 -20.22 -7.61 -10.59
C GLY A 602 -20.43 -9.11 -10.41
N SER A 603 -19.62 -9.96 -11.01
CA SER A 603 -19.65 -11.40 -10.78
C SER A 603 -19.38 -11.78 -9.30
N CYS A 604 -18.69 -10.92 -8.57
CA CYS A 604 -18.41 -11.07 -7.14
C CYS A 604 -19.39 -10.34 -6.20
N ASP A 605 -20.47 -9.72 -6.71
CA ASP A 605 -21.39 -8.90 -5.88
C ASP A 605 -22.16 -9.71 -4.82
N ASN A 606 -22.28 -11.02 -4.99
CA ASN A 606 -22.95 -11.90 -4.05
C ASN A 606 -22.00 -12.57 -3.04
N VAL A 607 -20.70 -12.27 -3.07
CA VAL A 607 -19.74 -12.78 -2.08
C VAL A 607 -20.11 -12.25 -0.69
N LEU A 608 -20.19 -13.13 0.29
CA LEU A 608 -20.71 -12.82 1.65
C LEU A 608 -19.73 -11.99 2.50
N GLY A 609 -18.58 -11.58 1.96
CA GLY A 609 -17.58 -10.76 2.63
C GLY A 609 -17.01 -9.71 1.70
N VAL A 610 -16.04 -8.96 2.18
CA VAL A 610 -15.33 -7.93 1.40
C VAL A 610 -14.12 -8.49 0.64
N ASP A 611 -13.74 -9.75 0.93
CA ASP A 611 -12.70 -10.51 0.24
C ASP A 611 -13.25 -11.90 -0.13
N GLY A 612 -12.97 -12.37 -1.32
CA GLY A 612 -13.38 -13.71 -1.75
C GLY A 612 -13.71 -13.86 -3.22
N SER A 613 -14.18 -15.03 -3.61
CA SER A 613 -14.58 -15.38 -4.98
C SER A 613 -16.01 -15.95 -5.01
N PRO A 614 -16.67 -16.00 -6.17
CA PRO A 614 -18.05 -16.48 -6.26
C PRO A 614 -18.26 -17.88 -5.65
N THR A 615 -17.45 -18.86 -6.04
CA THR A 615 -17.63 -20.24 -5.55
C THR A 615 -16.34 -20.87 -5.03
N ASN A 616 -15.19 -20.59 -5.63
CA ASN A 616 -13.91 -21.21 -5.30
C ASN A 616 -12.73 -20.27 -5.50
N CYS A 617 -12.15 -19.81 -4.42
CA CYS A 617 -11.03 -18.87 -4.42
C CYS A 617 -9.74 -19.41 -5.06
N THR A 618 -9.57 -20.73 -5.14
CA THR A 618 -8.34 -21.39 -5.59
C THR A 618 -8.47 -22.21 -6.87
N SER A 619 -9.60 -22.08 -7.58
CA SER A 619 -9.82 -22.78 -8.86
C SER A 619 -8.94 -22.25 -10.01
N GLY A 620 -8.52 -21.00 -9.95
CA GLY A 620 -7.89 -20.30 -11.07
C GLY A 620 -8.87 -19.94 -12.19
N LYS A 621 -10.16 -20.10 -11.98
CA LYS A 621 -11.20 -19.90 -13.00
C LYS A 621 -12.15 -18.72 -12.71
N GLU A 622 -12.10 -18.16 -11.50
CA GLU A 622 -13.04 -17.16 -11.01
C GLU A 622 -12.32 -15.89 -10.59
N PRO A 623 -12.88 -14.70 -10.81
CA PRO A 623 -12.39 -13.46 -10.22
C PRO A 623 -12.54 -13.49 -8.71
N PHE A 624 -11.98 -12.48 -8.04
CA PHE A 624 -12.15 -12.30 -6.61
C PHE A 624 -12.32 -10.81 -6.26
N ILE A 625 -12.75 -10.55 -5.05
CA ILE A 625 -12.73 -9.20 -4.45
C ILE A 625 -11.70 -9.15 -3.33
N ILE A 626 -11.03 -8.00 -3.22
CA ILE A 626 -10.25 -7.57 -2.04
C ILE A 626 -10.74 -6.20 -1.63
N GLN A 627 -11.08 -6.04 -0.36
CA GLN A 627 -11.69 -4.81 0.15
C GLN A 627 -12.88 -4.33 -0.72
N GLY A 628 -13.66 -5.27 -1.23
CA GLY A 628 -14.80 -4.99 -2.11
C GLY A 628 -14.43 -4.62 -3.56
N ILE A 629 -13.15 -4.53 -3.92
CA ILE A 629 -12.69 -4.23 -5.28
C ILE A 629 -12.56 -5.54 -6.06
N GLU A 630 -13.28 -5.67 -7.18
CA GLU A 630 -13.23 -6.85 -8.05
C GLU A 630 -11.93 -6.89 -8.85
N CYS A 631 -11.23 -8.01 -8.82
CA CYS A 631 -9.89 -8.21 -9.39
C CYS A 631 -9.79 -9.45 -10.24
N MET A 632 -8.85 -9.46 -11.18
CA MET A 632 -8.46 -10.62 -12.00
C MET A 632 -9.67 -11.30 -12.70
N VAL A 633 -10.47 -10.51 -13.39
CA VAL A 633 -11.65 -10.97 -14.14
C VAL A 633 -11.30 -11.84 -15.38
N GLY A 634 -10.02 -11.98 -15.70
CA GLY A 634 -9.53 -12.78 -16.83
C GLY A 634 -8.99 -11.94 -17.99
N ALA A 635 -8.81 -10.65 -17.81
CA ALA A 635 -8.12 -9.76 -18.74
C ALA A 635 -7.12 -8.89 -17.98
N TYR A 636 -6.02 -8.53 -18.63
CA TYR A 636 -5.10 -7.53 -18.12
C TYR A 636 -5.82 -6.20 -17.88
N GLU A 637 -5.37 -5.46 -16.91
CA GLU A 637 -5.79 -4.08 -16.67
C GLU A 637 -4.61 -3.13 -16.95
N VAL A 638 -4.77 -2.27 -17.95
CA VAL A 638 -3.72 -1.32 -18.34
C VAL A 638 -3.72 -0.10 -17.45
N TYR A 639 -2.56 0.28 -16.92
CA TYR A 639 -2.40 1.56 -16.23
C TYR A 639 -2.37 2.71 -17.22
N ALA A 640 -3.22 3.70 -17.00
CA ALA A 640 -3.31 4.87 -17.85
C ALA A 640 -2.29 5.95 -17.48
N ASP A 641 -1.92 6.02 -16.22
CA ASP A 641 -1.06 7.05 -15.63
C ASP A 641 0.42 6.65 -15.55
N ALA A 642 0.80 5.51 -16.13
CA ALA A 642 2.17 5.00 -16.14
C ALA A 642 2.61 4.61 -17.54
N ILE A 643 3.79 5.08 -17.94
CA ILE A 643 4.50 4.69 -19.18
C ILE A 643 5.86 4.13 -18.79
N PHE A 644 6.21 2.99 -19.35
CA PHE A 644 7.47 2.31 -19.11
C PHE A 644 8.43 2.59 -20.26
N LYS A 645 9.56 3.23 -19.95
CA LYS A 645 10.61 3.53 -20.91
C LYS A 645 11.70 2.45 -20.84
N LEU A 646 11.88 1.74 -21.94
CA LEU A 646 12.96 0.78 -22.12
C LEU A 646 14.19 1.51 -22.68
N GLU A 647 15.29 1.48 -21.94
CA GLU A 647 16.52 2.18 -22.29
C GLU A 647 17.71 1.23 -22.28
N SER A 648 18.67 1.50 -23.17
CA SER A 648 20.00 0.90 -23.08
C SER A 648 21.03 2.02 -23.04
N ALA A 649 21.84 2.03 -21.98
CA ALA A 649 23.01 2.89 -21.85
C ALA A 649 24.22 2.01 -21.49
N ASP A 650 25.31 2.14 -22.25
CA ASP A 650 26.54 1.39 -22.05
C ASP A 650 26.37 -0.15 -21.99
N GLY A 651 25.42 -0.67 -22.76
CA GLY A 651 25.09 -2.08 -22.80
C GLY A 651 24.25 -2.58 -21.61
N VAL A 652 23.86 -1.70 -20.70
CA VAL A 652 22.95 -1.99 -19.60
C VAL A 652 21.53 -1.62 -19.97
N PHE A 653 20.64 -2.61 -19.95
CA PHE A 653 19.22 -2.40 -20.14
C PHE A 653 18.55 -2.06 -18.82
N LYS A 654 17.61 -1.12 -18.87
CA LYS A 654 16.71 -0.82 -17.75
C LYS A 654 15.33 -0.43 -18.26
N ILE A 655 14.33 -0.69 -17.44
CA ILE A 655 12.97 -0.22 -17.64
C ILE A 655 12.67 0.81 -16.53
N THR A 656 12.47 2.05 -16.94
CA THR A 656 12.16 3.13 -15.99
C THR A 656 10.67 3.42 -16.06
N PRO A 657 9.91 3.26 -14.95
CA PRO A 657 8.53 3.69 -14.85
C PRO A 657 8.46 5.24 -14.81
N TRP A 658 7.62 5.81 -15.64
CA TRP A 658 7.28 7.23 -15.66
C TRP A 658 5.81 7.38 -15.36
N ILE A 659 5.47 8.21 -14.38
CA ILE A 659 4.11 8.35 -13.86
C ILE A 659 3.61 9.77 -13.96
N CYS A 660 2.29 9.92 -14.17
CA CYS A 660 1.57 11.18 -14.25
C CYS A 660 0.46 11.21 -13.20
N LYS A 661 0.38 12.27 -12.39
CA LYS A 661 -0.57 12.34 -11.26
C LYS A 661 -1.92 12.95 -11.59
N LYS A 662 -2.07 13.56 -12.78
CA LYS A 662 -3.31 14.25 -13.18
C LYS A 662 -3.87 13.70 -14.47
N ALA A 663 -5.11 13.28 -14.46
CA ALA A 663 -5.81 12.72 -15.62
C ALA A 663 -5.77 13.61 -16.86
N SER A 664 -5.90 14.93 -16.68
CA SER A 664 -5.86 15.91 -17.77
C SER A 664 -4.49 16.02 -18.47
N GLU A 665 -3.42 15.68 -17.76
CA GLU A 665 -2.02 15.83 -18.22
C GLU A 665 -1.46 14.50 -18.80
N ILE A 666 -2.22 13.40 -18.72
CA ILE A 666 -1.84 12.12 -19.30
C ILE A 666 -1.79 12.24 -20.83
N THR A 667 -0.68 11.79 -21.42
CA THR A 667 -0.40 11.88 -22.86
C THR A 667 -0.45 10.53 -23.56
N ASN A 668 -0.77 10.54 -24.86
CA ASN A 668 -0.68 9.39 -25.75
C ASN A 668 0.71 9.32 -26.40
N ASN A 669 1.23 8.14 -26.64
CA ASN A 669 2.43 7.87 -27.44
C ASN A 669 3.74 8.54 -26.97
N ALA A 670 3.75 9.28 -25.87
CA ALA A 670 4.92 9.99 -25.40
C ALA A 670 4.92 10.16 -23.88
N ILE A 671 6.08 10.35 -23.30
CA ILE A 671 6.25 10.84 -21.94
C ILE A 671 6.18 12.36 -21.99
N GLY A 672 5.09 12.93 -21.49
CA GLY A 672 4.87 14.36 -21.39
C GLY A 672 5.66 15.02 -20.26
N SER A 673 5.68 16.35 -20.21
CA SER A 673 6.41 17.12 -19.18
C SER A 673 5.89 16.92 -17.75
N ALA A 674 4.63 16.50 -17.61
CA ALA A 674 4.01 16.21 -16.32
C ALA A 674 4.41 14.84 -15.73
N TYR A 675 5.04 14.00 -16.54
CA TYR A 675 5.50 12.69 -16.07
C TYR A 675 6.78 12.82 -15.24
N LYS A 676 6.87 12.04 -14.19
CA LYS A 676 8.06 11.91 -13.34
C LYS A 676 8.56 10.47 -13.38
N ALA A 677 9.87 10.29 -13.50
CA ALA A 677 10.49 8.98 -13.36
C ALA A 677 10.49 8.59 -11.88
N LEU A 678 10.22 7.32 -11.59
CA LEU A 678 10.46 6.78 -10.24
C LEU A 678 11.95 6.78 -9.91
N SER A 679 12.27 6.77 -8.62
CA SER A 679 13.65 6.76 -8.11
C SER A 679 14.37 5.44 -8.36
N TYR A 680 13.67 4.40 -8.79
CA TYR A 680 14.22 3.10 -9.13
C TYR A 680 13.83 2.64 -10.54
N SER A 681 14.51 1.62 -11.04
CA SER A 681 14.24 1.00 -12.33
C SER A 681 14.30 -0.50 -12.23
N ILE A 682 13.70 -1.17 -13.22
CA ILE A 682 13.69 -2.62 -13.36
C ILE A 682 14.83 -3.03 -14.29
N ALA A 683 15.66 -3.99 -13.89
CA ALA A 683 16.64 -4.61 -14.79
C ALA A 683 15.91 -5.65 -15.65
N PRO A 684 15.74 -5.40 -16.98
CA PRO A 684 15.02 -6.33 -17.84
C PRO A 684 15.87 -7.58 -18.11
N PRO A 685 15.24 -8.69 -18.54
CA PRO A 685 15.96 -9.87 -18.98
C PRO A 685 16.79 -9.58 -20.25
N THR A 686 17.85 -10.33 -20.46
CA THR A 686 18.69 -10.23 -21.66
C THR A 686 18.02 -10.74 -22.95
N SER A 687 16.86 -11.38 -22.84
CA SER A 687 16.00 -11.84 -23.93
C SER A 687 14.55 -11.63 -23.57
N ALA A 688 13.68 -11.43 -24.58
CA ALA A 688 12.24 -11.37 -24.38
C ALA A 688 11.71 -12.63 -23.70
N GLY A 689 10.76 -12.49 -22.81
CA GLY A 689 10.11 -13.61 -22.13
C GLY A 689 9.67 -13.32 -20.71
N TRP A 690 9.13 -14.35 -20.08
CA TRP A 690 8.73 -14.33 -18.68
C TRP A 690 9.93 -14.37 -17.76
N ARG A 691 9.87 -13.56 -16.72
CA ARG A 691 10.67 -13.60 -15.51
C ARG A 691 9.72 -13.55 -14.31
N TYR A 692 10.26 -13.67 -13.11
CA TYR A 692 9.45 -13.67 -11.89
C TYR A 692 9.93 -12.55 -10.98
N ILE A 693 8.98 -11.86 -10.38
CA ILE A 693 9.26 -10.75 -9.46
C ILE A 693 9.95 -11.30 -8.23
N SER A 694 11.13 -10.79 -7.91
CA SER A 694 11.91 -11.16 -6.73
C SER A 694 11.90 -10.08 -5.64
N SER A 695 11.72 -8.81 -6.04
CA SER A 695 11.55 -7.69 -5.11
C SER A 695 10.71 -6.59 -5.74
N MET A 696 10.07 -5.79 -4.89
CA MET A 696 9.32 -4.59 -5.26
C MET A 696 10.10 -3.36 -4.83
N GLY A 697 10.18 -2.39 -5.72
CA GLY A 697 10.75 -1.08 -5.42
C GLY A 697 9.85 -0.27 -4.51
N PHE A 698 10.43 0.69 -3.83
CA PHE A 698 9.71 1.67 -3.04
C PHE A 698 10.23 3.08 -3.31
N ASP A 699 9.31 4.01 -3.53
CA ASP A 699 9.59 5.43 -3.69
C ASP A 699 8.75 6.21 -2.68
N PRO A 700 9.36 6.94 -1.72
CA PRO A 700 8.63 7.73 -0.73
C PRO A 700 7.67 8.77 -1.31
N ALA A 701 8.00 9.35 -2.47
CA ALA A 701 7.12 10.27 -3.18
C ALA A 701 5.94 9.57 -3.87
N HIS A 702 6.01 8.24 -4.01
CA HIS A 702 5.06 7.38 -4.70
C HIS A 702 4.85 6.06 -3.95
N PRO A 703 4.34 6.09 -2.72
CA PRO A 703 4.29 4.92 -1.83
C PRO A 703 3.38 3.78 -2.31
N CYS A 704 2.54 4.04 -3.31
CA CYS A 704 1.70 3.03 -3.96
C CYS A 704 2.29 2.51 -5.29
N ALA A 705 3.47 2.95 -5.70
CA ALA A 705 4.11 2.50 -6.93
C ALA A 705 4.81 1.15 -6.74
N ASN A 706 4.03 0.10 -6.57
CA ASN A 706 4.50 -1.26 -6.37
C ASN A 706 4.94 -1.90 -7.70
N PHE A 707 5.94 -1.31 -8.36
CA PHE A 707 6.59 -1.94 -9.50
C PHE A 707 7.80 -2.74 -9.05
N PRO A 708 8.14 -3.84 -9.72
CA PRO A 708 9.32 -4.61 -9.36
C PRO A 708 10.61 -3.80 -9.60
N ASP A 709 11.59 -3.96 -8.73
CA ASP A 709 12.97 -3.52 -8.95
C ASP A 709 13.92 -4.71 -9.15
N GLY A 710 13.50 -5.92 -8.78
CA GLY A 710 14.26 -7.16 -8.97
C GLY A 710 13.46 -8.26 -9.66
N LEU A 711 14.12 -8.97 -10.57
CA LEU A 711 13.58 -10.10 -11.34
C LEU A 711 14.49 -11.32 -11.21
N ASP A 712 13.89 -12.53 -11.30
CA ASP A 712 14.60 -13.82 -11.30
C ASP A 712 14.13 -14.70 -12.47
N ALA A 713 14.96 -15.62 -12.89
CA ALA A 713 14.64 -16.60 -13.92
C ALA A 713 13.67 -17.68 -13.41
N ASN A 714 13.67 -17.96 -12.11
CA ASN A 714 12.88 -19.00 -11.48
C ASN A 714 11.59 -18.45 -10.84
N SER A 715 10.51 -19.21 -10.92
CA SER A 715 9.21 -18.84 -10.32
C SER A 715 9.19 -18.88 -8.78
N ASN A 716 10.22 -19.39 -8.14
CA ASN A 716 10.29 -19.57 -6.69
C ASN A 716 10.84 -18.32 -5.98
N THR A 717 10.25 -17.16 -6.28
CA THR A 717 10.70 -15.85 -5.76
C THR A 717 9.89 -15.34 -4.57
N GLY A 718 8.88 -16.08 -4.13
CA GLY A 718 7.96 -15.68 -3.08
C GLY A 718 6.75 -14.90 -3.59
N TYR A 719 6.87 -13.97 -4.54
CA TYR A 719 5.72 -13.27 -5.12
C TYR A 719 4.86 -14.16 -6.03
N ARG A 720 5.49 -15.16 -6.67
CA ARG A 720 4.82 -16.06 -7.63
C ARG A 720 4.03 -15.30 -8.70
N ALA A 721 4.55 -14.15 -9.08
CA ALA A 721 4.00 -13.26 -10.09
C ALA A 721 4.97 -13.17 -11.24
N GLY A 722 4.48 -13.30 -12.47
CA GLY A 722 5.26 -13.20 -13.68
C GLY A 722 5.42 -11.75 -14.13
N PHE A 723 6.58 -11.47 -14.70
CA PHE A 723 6.85 -10.24 -15.45
C PHE A 723 7.29 -10.61 -16.86
N TYR A 724 6.55 -10.18 -17.86
CA TYR A 724 6.92 -10.37 -19.26
C TYR A 724 7.43 -9.08 -19.87
N SER A 725 8.59 -9.10 -20.47
CA SER A 725 9.16 -7.94 -21.13
C SER A 725 9.96 -8.31 -22.36
N GLU A 726 10.14 -7.34 -23.23
CA GLU A 726 11.09 -7.41 -24.35
C GLU A 726 12.38 -6.68 -23.98
N ASN A 727 13.37 -6.96 -24.84
CA ASN A 727 14.71 -6.39 -24.81
C ASN A 727 14.87 -5.31 -25.89
N ALA A 728 13.91 -4.39 -25.97
CA ALA A 728 13.91 -3.32 -26.95
C ALA A 728 14.56 -2.05 -26.38
N THR A 729 15.33 -1.33 -27.20
CA THR A 729 15.95 -0.07 -26.82
C THR A 729 15.08 1.12 -27.25
N ASN A 730 15.04 2.16 -26.40
CA ASN A 730 14.31 3.41 -26.68
C ASN A 730 12.83 3.22 -27.00
N ALA A 731 12.22 2.20 -26.39
CA ALA A 731 10.82 1.88 -26.58
C ALA A 731 9.98 2.36 -25.41
N LEU A 732 8.76 2.82 -25.70
CA LEU A 732 7.72 3.07 -24.71
C LEU A 732 6.76 1.89 -24.68
N ARG A 733 6.45 1.42 -23.46
CA ARG A 733 5.58 0.28 -23.22
C ARG A 733 4.47 0.63 -22.26
N GLU A 734 3.31 0.02 -22.47
CA GLU A 734 2.24 0.02 -21.51
C GLU A 734 2.52 -1.00 -20.39
N TRP A 735 1.95 -0.77 -19.21
CA TRP A 735 1.94 -1.74 -18.14
C TRP A 735 0.58 -2.42 -18.08
N ARG A 736 0.56 -3.70 -18.32
CA ARG A 736 -0.62 -4.55 -18.21
C ARG A 736 -0.50 -5.39 -16.95
N ALA A 737 -1.35 -5.08 -15.98
CA ALA A 737 -1.34 -5.67 -14.64
C ALA A 737 -2.25 -6.89 -14.53
N VAL A 738 -2.10 -7.66 -13.49
CA VAL A 738 -2.89 -8.77 -12.94
C VAL A 738 -2.91 -10.07 -13.77
N GLY A 739 -2.52 -10.05 -15.04
CA GLY A 739 -2.58 -11.23 -15.91
C GLY A 739 -3.96 -11.48 -16.53
N ASN A 740 -4.04 -12.50 -17.37
CA ASN A 740 -5.21 -12.89 -18.12
C ASN A 740 -5.58 -14.37 -17.91
N LEU A 741 -6.57 -14.88 -18.66
CA LEU A 741 -7.05 -16.27 -18.62
C LEU A 741 -5.97 -17.32 -18.94
N TRP A 742 -4.85 -16.94 -19.59
CA TRP A 742 -3.84 -17.87 -20.12
C TRP A 742 -2.54 -17.90 -19.33
N ASP A 743 -2.28 -16.89 -18.54
CA ASP A 743 -0.97 -16.74 -17.87
C ASP A 743 -0.70 -17.79 -16.79
N GLY A 744 -1.73 -18.51 -16.37
CA GLY A 744 -1.59 -19.61 -15.42
C GLY A 744 -0.92 -19.18 -14.14
N SER A 745 0.19 -19.82 -13.81
CA SER A 745 0.95 -19.52 -12.58
C SER A 745 1.68 -18.19 -12.61
N SER A 746 1.81 -17.53 -13.77
CA SER A 746 2.42 -16.20 -13.86
C SER A 746 1.46 -15.08 -13.49
N ALA A 747 0.13 -15.28 -13.66
CA ALA A 747 -0.88 -14.30 -13.30
C ALA A 747 -1.06 -14.20 -11.77
N ALA A 748 -0.98 -12.99 -11.25
CA ALA A 748 -1.16 -12.63 -9.85
C ALA A 748 -1.44 -11.12 -9.76
N LEU A 749 -1.76 -10.58 -8.60
CA LEU A 749 -1.93 -9.13 -8.42
C LEU A 749 -0.71 -8.34 -8.90
N GLY A 750 0.49 -8.78 -8.52
CA GLY A 750 1.74 -8.16 -8.98
C GLY A 750 2.18 -8.56 -10.39
N CYS A 751 1.43 -9.43 -11.11
CA CYS A 751 1.78 -9.81 -12.48
C CYS A 751 1.79 -8.61 -13.41
N ALA A 752 2.76 -8.59 -14.32
CA ALA A 752 2.87 -7.54 -15.30
C ALA A 752 3.32 -8.06 -16.66
N ASN A 753 2.88 -7.35 -17.69
CA ASN A 753 3.34 -7.55 -19.05
C ASN A 753 3.61 -6.19 -19.70
N SER A 754 4.86 -5.93 -20.07
CA SER A 754 5.33 -4.67 -20.65
C SER A 754 6.00 -4.86 -22.01
N ASN A 755 5.57 -5.85 -22.79
CA ASN A 755 6.13 -6.08 -24.13
C ASN A 755 5.38 -5.31 -25.23
N ASN A 756 4.22 -4.76 -24.95
CA ASN A 756 3.39 -4.10 -25.96
C ASN A 756 3.57 -2.57 -25.93
N GLY A 757 3.54 -2.00 -27.15
CA GLY A 757 3.50 -0.55 -27.32
C GLY A 757 2.16 0.04 -26.83
N LEU A 758 2.15 1.34 -26.58
CA LEU A 758 1.04 2.07 -25.94
C LEU A 758 -0.31 2.00 -26.69
N GLY A 759 -0.32 1.63 -27.97
CA GLY A 759 -1.54 1.53 -28.78
C GLY A 759 -2.05 0.12 -28.98
N ASN A 760 -1.51 -0.89 -28.31
CA ASN A 760 -1.85 -2.27 -28.56
C ASN A 760 -3.10 -2.71 -27.78
N ALA A 761 -4.18 -3.00 -28.50
CA ALA A 761 -5.43 -3.52 -27.94
C ALA A 761 -5.63 -4.98 -28.36
N TRP A 762 -6.02 -5.84 -27.43
CA TRP A 762 -6.21 -7.26 -27.66
C TRP A 762 -7.43 -7.81 -26.91
N TRP A 763 -7.87 -9.01 -27.21
CA TRP A 763 -9.06 -9.63 -26.60
C TRP A 763 -8.92 -9.88 -25.10
N ASP A 764 -7.73 -9.91 -24.60
CA ASP A 764 -7.37 -10.14 -23.19
C ASP A 764 -6.87 -8.88 -22.47
N ILE A 765 -7.06 -7.71 -23.09
CA ILE A 765 -6.66 -6.42 -22.53
C ILE A 765 -7.90 -5.60 -22.20
N SER A 766 -8.00 -5.16 -20.98
CA SER A 766 -9.06 -4.35 -20.41
C SER A 766 -8.48 -3.14 -19.66
N GLY A 767 -9.34 -2.36 -19.06
CA GLY A 767 -9.02 -1.23 -18.21
C GLY A 767 -9.93 -1.19 -16.99
N ARG A 768 -9.82 -0.12 -16.24
CA ARG A 768 -10.65 0.22 -15.08
C ARG A 768 -10.73 1.73 -15.02
N ALA A 769 -11.75 2.32 -14.40
CA ALA A 769 -11.72 3.74 -14.07
C ALA A 769 -10.65 4.02 -13.00
N CYS A 770 -10.07 5.20 -13.01
CA CYS A 770 -9.40 5.71 -11.82
C CYS A 770 -10.44 6.16 -10.79
N GLY A 771 -10.14 5.93 -9.51
CA GLY A 771 -10.86 6.56 -8.42
C GLY A 771 -10.28 7.94 -8.12
N THR A 772 -10.16 8.27 -6.84
CA THR A 772 -9.47 9.50 -6.39
C THR A 772 -7.98 9.51 -6.78
N ALA A 773 -7.42 8.33 -7.09
CA ALA A 773 -6.05 8.18 -7.58
C ALA A 773 -5.79 8.81 -8.96
N GLY A 774 -6.80 9.16 -9.74
CA GLY A 774 -6.64 9.77 -11.08
C GLY A 774 -6.16 11.22 -11.06
N ASN A 775 -6.36 11.93 -9.95
CA ASN A 775 -5.94 13.31 -9.76
C ASN A 775 -5.34 13.46 -8.37
N ARG A 776 -4.01 13.45 -8.31
CA ARG A 776 -3.24 13.45 -7.06
C ARG A 776 -2.35 14.68 -6.97
N GLY A 777 -2.22 15.19 -5.76
CA GLY A 777 -1.25 16.24 -5.42
C GLY A 777 0.15 15.71 -5.14
N GLU A 778 1.04 16.61 -4.76
CA GLU A 778 2.40 16.31 -4.30
C GLU A 778 2.43 16.42 -2.78
N PHE A 779 2.65 15.33 -2.09
CA PHE A 779 2.83 15.36 -0.65
C PHE A 779 4.24 15.86 -0.33
N ALA A 780 4.33 16.97 0.39
CA ALA A 780 5.60 17.45 0.95
C ALA A 780 5.88 16.66 2.25
N ALA A 781 6.93 15.83 2.24
CA ALA A 781 7.31 14.97 3.35
C ALA A 781 7.77 15.75 4.61
#